data_aebee0eb52f4ab7fb2a9a400b13c0462
#
_entry.id   aebee0eb52f4ab7fb2a9a400b13c0462
#
_cell.length_a   1.000
_cell.length_b   1.000
_cell.length_c   1.000
_cell.angle_alpha   90.00
_cell.angle_beta   90.00
_cell.angle_gamma   90.00
#
_symmetry.space_group_name_H-M   'P 1'
#
loop_
_entity.id
_entity.type
_entity.pdbx_description
1 polymer ?
#
loop_
_entity_poly.entity_id
_entity_poly.type
_entity_poly.pdbx_seq_one_letter_code
_entity_poly.pdbx_strand_id
1 'polypeptide(L)'
;MAASKIASAMGSRFRTWPIGETAALHGELAALGLKLPAAAIDGTGPDADASALSNALVSVGASGRGGTGSFISKSGLIVTNHHVALDAVRSASRRAGVDYLEDGFVAKRRADEVATESYECWITRRCEDVSAAVVEAAGAEADPLKRALAFRDAALKTAKDREAGEAGGARCEVKATWPERTYTLFVYERLSDVRLVYVPPRSLGNFGGDVDNFEWPRHTADFALLRAYGADGRPYAPSAHLRTAPDGADAGDFVFLLGFPGRTTRYAPASRLKYAETVAVPSLCRDFRRKLDLMERALDEDEGRAPPPAPAAAAPRIASYAAAEPRRAVPKMVDLGVTAKTRGKPTYPKKAPPAPAPPAAGGGCRLKIAAAKKSLANELKRSSGKRAMLRRVGLVAEREAEEQALVAAAPAARPLLDELAAVYARLEATAGRRDALEKLTGVYHGSALLAAASALYDAAIESAKPDDAREAYLRERNLDFTAARLAKRLDDVHAPLEAALVLDALTGSNWAALYPAPRAPNLDLAFNADRRDVRRDVVGLPTVPVDPVDEGAVEAALALPMHLNMVHGMTPGGCETLEAARSLVDKSKLRKLGKDELRAMLAAPKDMAWEVQSDVFMGVIESCYPPFLADRDETRALVGRRDRLCAELLDLQRGLDAGEPAYPDCNGSLRLSAGFVEGYSPCDAVVHAPRTTLGGLVDKADDAASRYEAGDARARDFAPPARFLDLVRGGARDTPANVLYSTDTLGGNSGSPVLDAAGRFVAINFDRQRPGLVNEYKYDPRYSRSIGVDVRMILWLVGTYDGAADLVAEMLEA
;
A
#
# COMPACT_ATOMS: atom_id res chain seq x y z
N MET A 1 -23.03 -23.58 -19.00
CA MET A 1 -23.57 -22.64 -20.03
C MET A 1 -24.46 -21.53 -19.44
N ALA A 2 -25.30 -21.75 -18.46
CA ALA A 2 -26.08 -20.68 -17.80
C ALA A 2 -25.20 -19.72 -17.01
N ALA A 3 -24.27 -20.23 -16.21
CA ALA A 3 -23.30 -19.40 -15.46
C ALA A 3 -22.41 -18.52 -16.37
N SER A 4 -22.04 -19.00 -17.56
CA SER A 4 -21.23 -18.24 -18.54
C SER A 4 -22.02 -17.11 -19.21
N LYS A 5 -23.33 -17.29 -19.43
CA LYS A 5 -24.19 -16.21 -19.96
C LYS A 5 -24.50 -15.15 -18.89
N ILE A 6 -24.67 -15.57 -17.64
CA ILE A 6 -24.84 -14.68 -16.49
C ILE A 6 -23.53 -13.88 -16.30
N ALA A 7 -22.35 -14.52 -16.32
CA ALA A 7 -21.07 -13.85 -16.20
C ALA A 7 -20.82 -12.82 -17.32
N SER A 8 -21.26 -13.08 -18.55
CA SER A 8 -21.12 -12.14 -19.68
C SER A 8 -22.05 -10.92 -19.57
N ALA A 9 -23.28 -11.10 -19.09
CA ALA A 9 -24.20 -9.99 -18.82
C ALA A 9 -23.85 -9.23 -17.53
N MET A 10 -23.14 -9.89 -16.58
CA MET A 10 -22.76 -9.37 -15.27
C MET A 10 -21.39 -8.69 -15.25
N GLY A 11 -20.59 -8.82 -16.30
CA GLY A 11 -19.20 -8.34 -16.34
C GLY A 11 -19.03 -6.84 -16.12
N SER A 12 -20.08 -6.05 -16.25
CA SER A 12 -20.07 -4.62 -15.97
C SER A 12 -20.66 -4.24 -14.60
N ARG A 13 -21.43 -5.10 -13.94
CA ARG A 13 -22.32 -4.73 -12.81
C ARG A 13 -21.81 -5.14 -11.42
N PHE A 14 -20.92 -6.14 -11.29
CA PHE A 14 -20.41 -6.56 -9.98
C PHE A 14 -19.05 -5.96 -9.72
N ARG A 15 -19.06 -4.80 -9.14
CA ARG A 15 -17.89 -3.99 -8.85
C ARG A 15 -17.93 -3.57 -7.38
N THR A 16 -17.02 -2.71 -6.98
CA THR A 16 -16.89 -2.23 -5.61
C THR A 16 -17.72 -0.97 -5.41
N TRP A 17 -18.97 -1.12 -4.96
CA TRP A 17 -19.96 -0.06 -4.82
C TRP A 17 -19.83 0.70 -3.49
N PRO A 18 -20.06 2.03 -3.46
CA PRO A 18 -20.27 2.72 -2.19
C PRO A 18 -21.37 2.07 -1.37
N ILE A 19 -21.21 2.04 -0.05
CA ILE A 19 -22.21 1.42 0.81
C ILE A 19 -23.58 2.07 0.67
N GLY A 20 -23.65 3.39 0.49
CA GLY A 20 -24.92 4.11 0.29
C GLY A 20 -25.71 3.74 -0.97
N GLU A 21 -25.09 3.02 -1.92
CA GLU A 21 -25.75 2.56 -3.15
C GLU A 21 -26.42 1.20 -2.97
N THR A 22 -26.35 0.60 -1.78
CA THR A 22 -26.88 -0.76 -1.51
C THR A 22 -28.38 -0.88 -1.85
N ALA A 23 -29.17 0.15 -1.55
CA ALA A 23 -30.60 0.15 -1.84
C ALA A 23 -30.91 0.10 -3.35
N ALA A 24 -30.15 0.86 -4.15
CA ALA A 24 -30.30 0.88 -5.61
C ALA A 24 -29.90 -0.47 -6.24
N LEU A 25 -28.93 -1.17 -5.66
CA LEU A 25 -28.39 -2.44 -6.15
C LEU A 25 -29.13 -3.67 -5.62
N HIS A 26 -30.02 -3.49 -4.63
CA HIS A 26 -30.62 -4.60 -3.89
C HIS A 26 -31.32 -5.62 -4.79
N GLY A 27 -32.08 -5.17 -5.79
CA GLY A 27 -32.76 -6.08 -6.72
C GLY A 27 -31.81 -6.99 -7.48
N GLU A 28 -30.65 -6.47 -7.90
CA GLU A 28 -29.63 -7.25 -8.60
C GLU A 28 -28.92 -8.22 -7.65
N LEU A 29 -28.58 -7.77 -6.44
CA LEU A 29 -27.96 -8.61 -5.41
C LEU A 29 -28.88 -9.76 -4.97
N ALA A 30 -30.19 -9.48 -4.82
CA ALA A 30 -31.19 -10.50 -4.49
C ALA A 30 -31.34 -11.54 -5.61
N ALA A 31 -31.30 -11.10 -6.87
CA ALA A 31 -31.33 -12.02 -8.02
C ALA A 31 -30.08 -12.93 -8.08
N LEU A 32 -28.96 -12.53 -7.49
CA LEU A 32 -27.76 -13.35 -7.36
C LEU A 32 -27.78 -14.29 -6.17
N GLY A 33 -28.63 -14.06 -5.20
CA GLY A 33 -28.75 -14.93 -4.04
C GLY A 33 -28.71 -14.23 -2.69
N LEU A 34 -28.54 -12.91 -2.62
CA LEU A 34 -28.60 -12.15 -1.36
C LEU A 34 -29.98 -12.34 -0.71
N LYS A 35 -29.98 -12.69 0.58
CA LYS A 35 -31.21 -12.93 1.37
C LYS A 35 -31.53 -11.80 2.35
N LEU A 36 -30.67 -10.82 2.48
CA LEU A 36 -30.84 -9.69 3.39
C LEU A 36 -31.52 -8.50 2.69
N PRO A 37 -32.37 -7.74 3.38
CA PRO A 37 -32.84 -6.45 2.87
C PRO A 37 -31.68 -5.42 2.88
N ALA A 38 -31.74 -4.42 2.00
CA ALA A 38 -30.72 -3.39 1.88
C ALA A 38 -30.44 -2.67 3.21
N ALA A 39 -31.49 -2.36 3.99
CA ALA A 39 -31.37 -1.70 5.29
C ALA A 39 -30.60 -2.53 6.34
N ALA A 40 -30.54 -3.85 6.21
CA ALA A 40 -29.73 -4.69 7.08
C ALA A 40 -28.22 -4.63 6.74
N ILE A 41 -27.87 -4.05 5.59
CA ILE A 41 -26.47 -3.95 5.13
C ILE A 41 -25.94 -2.54 5.37
N ASP A 42 -26.67 -1.51 4.94
CA ASP A 42 -26.24 -0.11 5.05
C ASP A 42 -26.84 0.59 6.27
N GLY A 43 -25.99 0.96 7.22
CA GLY A 43 -26.30 1.71 8.43
C GLY A 43 -25.75 3.15 8.42
N THR A 44 -25.46 3.73 7.25
CA THR A 44 -24.79 5.04 7.16
C THR A 44 -25.73 6.21 6.82
N GLY A 45 -27.01 5.92 6.53
CA GLY A 45 -28.04 6.94 6.27
C GLY A 45 -28.55 7.62 7.55
N PRO A 46 -29.31 8.73 7.44
CA PRO A 46 -29.82 9.48 8.59
C PRO A 46 -30.81 8.68 9.46
N ASP A 47 -31.58 7.79 8.87
CA ASP A 47 -32.59 6.95 9.54
C ASP A 47 -32.18 5.45 9.53
N ALA A 48 -30.90 5.17 9.41
CA ALA A 48 -30.39 3.83 9.22
C ALA A 48 -30.46 3.01 10.54
N ASP A 49 -30.68 1.71 10.39
CA ASP A 49 -30.66 0.75 11.48
C ASP A 49 -29.25 0.62 12.07
N ALA A 50 -29.11 0.89 13.36
CA ALA A 50 -27.85 0.75 14.07
C ALA A 50 -27.32 -0.70 14.07
N SER A 51 -28.18 -1.69 13.86
CA SER A 51 -27.82 -3.11 13.74
C SER A 51 -27.37 -3.54 12.34
N ALA A 52 -27.35 -2.61 11.37
CA ALA A 52 -26.91 -2.92 10.00
C ALA A 52 -25.45 -3.38 9.97
N LEU A 53 -25.13 -4.30 9.06
CA LEU A 53 -23.80 -4.93 8.96
C LEU A 53 -22.65 -3.94 8.79
N SER A 54 -22.89 -2.79 8.13
CA SER A 54 -21.87 -1.76 7.96
C SER A 54 -21.34 -1.22 9.31
N ASN A 55 -22.16 -1.23 10.36
CA ASN A 55 -21.77 -0.83 11.71
C ASN A 55 -20.88 -1.85 12.43
N ALA A 56 -20.79 -3.07 11.91
CA ALA A 56 -19.84 -4.07 12.39
C ALA A 56 -18.44 -3.89 11.76
N LEU A 57 -18.30 -3.04 10.73
CA LEU A 57 -17.06 -2.84 9.98
C LEU A 57 -16.22 -1.74 10.59
N VAL A 58 -14.91 -1.99 10.70
CA VAL A 58 -13.94 -1.01 11.17
C VAL A 58 -12.80 -0.85 10.18
N SER A 59 -12.41 0.38 9.91
CA SER A 59 -11.12 0.65 9.31
C SER A 59 -10.06 0.62 10.41
N VAL A 60 -9.01 -0.18 10.26
CA VAL A 60 -8.04 -0.46 11.32
C VAL A 60 -6.61 -0.06 10.91
N GLY A 61 -5.80 0.30 11.89
CA GLY A 61 -4.38 0.64 11.69
C GLY A 61 -3.96 1.93 12.36
N ALA A 62 -2.79 2.43 12.05
CA ALA A 62 -2.34 3.74 12.52
C ALA A 62 -3.27 4.83 11.98
N SER A 63 -3.91 5.57 12.88
CA SER A 63 -4.95 6.55 12.52
C SER A 63 -6.07 5.95 11.65
N GLY A 64 -6.49 4.71 11.94
CA GLY A 64 -7.55 4.03 11.21
C GLY A 64 -7.24 3.74 9.74
N ARG A 65 -5.97 3.70 9.33
CA ARG A 65 -5.53 3.52 7.94
C ARG A 65 -4.53 2.38 7.82
N GLY A 66 -4.99 1.21 7.48
CA GLY A 66 -4.13 0.02 7.32
C GLY A 66 -4.86 -1.09 6.60
N GLY A 67 -6.11 -1.32 6.96
CA GLY A 67 -6.95 -2.34 6.36
C GLY A 67 -8.35 -2.31 6.93
N THR A 68 -9.04 -3.41 6.80
CA THR A 68 -10.38 -3.63 7.30
C THR A 68 -10.36 -4.58 8.49
N GLY A 69 -11.28 -4.43 9.41
CA GLY A 69 -11.62 -5.39 10.45
C GLY A 69 -13.13 -5.44 10.63
N SER A 70 -13.61 -6.39 11.40
CA SER A 70 -15.03 -6.50 11.73
C SER A 70 -15.26 -7.04 13.12
N PHE A 71 -16.23 -6.48 13.83
CA PHE A 71 -16.72 -7.04 15.07
C PHE A 71 -17.41 -8.38 14.84
N ILE A 72 -16.95 -9.41 15.56
CA ILE A 72 -17.49 -10.77 15.52
C ILE A 72 -18.01 -11.24 16.88
N SER A 73 -18.17 -10.31 17.83
CA SER A 73 -18.82 -10.56 19.12
C SER A 73 -19.45 -9.29 19.68
N LYS A 74 -20.37 -9.47 20.63
CA LYS A 74 -21.01 -8.40 21.41
C LYS A 74 -20.06 -7.66 22.34
N SER A 75 -18.86 -8.18 22.57
CA SER A 75 -17.88 -7.64 23.50
C SER A 75 -16.61 -7.15 22.78
N GLY A 76 -16.80 -6.54 21.62
CA GLY A 76 -15.76 -5.79 20.93
C GLY A 76 -14.64 -6.61 20.30
N LEU A 77 -14.81 -7.96 20.15
CA LEU A 77 -13.84 -8.80 19.46
C LEU A 77 -13.85 -8.50 17.96
N ILE A 78 -12.67 -8.21 17.40
CA ILE A 78 -12.47 -7.82 16.00
C ILE A 78 -11.61 -8.87 15.34
N VAL A 79 -12.04 -9.36 14.15
CA VAL A 79 -11.20 -10.13 13.25
C VAL A 79 -10.60 -9.23 12.18
N THR A 80 -9.29 -9.39 11.92
CA THR A 80 -8.56 -8.74 10.83
C THR A 80 -7.46 -9.69 10.34
N ASN A 81 -6.61 -9.24 9.39
CA ASN A 81 -5.50 -10.08 8.94
C ASN A 81 -4.28 -9.99 9.86
N HIS A 82 -3.48 -11.06 9.86
CA HIS A 82 -2.16 -11.11 10.48
C HIS A 82 -1.27 -9.96 9.97
N HIS A 83 -1.18 -9.77 8.65
CA HIS A 83 -0.37 -8.71 8.06
C HIS A 83 -0.93 -7.29 8.32
N VAL A 84 -2.23 -7.12 8.49
CA VAL A 84 -2.85 -5.84 8.88
C VAL A 84 -2.57 -5.52 10.35
N ALA A 85 -2.57 -6.53 11.22
CA ALA A 85 -2.30 -6.39 12.64
C ALA A 85 -0.80 -6.26 12.99
N LEU A 86 0.13 -6.32 12.02
CA LEU A 86 1.58 -6.35 12.28
C LEU A 86 2.07 -5.23 13.21
N ASP A 87 1.58 -4.00 13.04
CA ASP A 87 2.01 -2.89 13.90
C ASP A 87 1.44 -3.03 15.32
N ALA A 88 0.21 -3.54 15.46
CA ALA A 88 -0.38 -3.87 16.76
C ALA A 88 0.42 -4.98 17.46
N VAL A 89 0.75 -6.06 16.74
CA VAL A 89 1.55 -7.19 17.27
C VAL A 89 2.94 -6.72 17.69
N ARG A 90 3.63 -5.93 16.86
CA ARG A 90 4.95 -5.38 17.19
C ARG A 90 4.92 -4.45 18.41
N SER A 91 3.87 -3.64 18.53
CA SER A 91 3.67 -2.78 19.68
C SER A 91 3.47 -3.61 20.96
N ALA A 92 2.59 -4.61 20.90
CA ALA A 92 2.35 -5.55 22.00
C ALA A 92 3.63 -6.33 22.36
N SER A 93 4.39 -6.80 21.37
CA SER A 93 5.67 -7.52 21.57
C SER A 93 6.70 -6.66 22.31
N ARG A 94 6.86 -5.39 21.89
CA ARG A 94 7.78 -4.47 22.59
C ARG A 94 7.37 -4.24 24.03
N ARG A 95 6.08 -4.09 24.28
CA ARG A 95 5.53 -3.86 25.63
C ARG A 95 5.73 -5.07 26.53
N ALA A 96 5.56 -6.26 26.00
CA ALA A 96 5.68 -7.52 26.74
C ALA A 96 7.12 -8.05 26.82
N GLY A 97 8.03 -7.57 25.99
CA GLY A 97 9.41 -8.10 25.87
C GLY A 97 9.48 -9.50 25.24
N VAL A 98 8.47 -9.89 24.46
CA VAL A 98 8.33 -11.21 23.80
C VAL A 98 8.02 -11.02 22.32
N ASP A 99 8.54 -11.86 21.44
CA ASP A 99 8.25 -11.78 20.02
C ASP A 99 6.97 -12.53 19.64
N TYR A 100 5.83 -11.89 19.85
CA TYR A 100 4.53 -12.45 19.50
C TYR A 100 4.34 -12.67 17.98
N LEU A 101 5.18 -12.03 17.16
CA LEU A 101 5.11 -12.24 15.72
C LEU A 101 5.67 -13.61 15.33
N GLU A 102 6.82 -13.99 15.89
CA GLU A 102 7.42 -15.31 15.61
C GLU A 102 6.69 -16.44 16.35
N ASP A 103 6.38 -16.24 17.63
CA ASP A 103 5.90 -17.29 18.52
C ASP A 103 4.38 -17.48 18.48
N GLY A 104 3.64 -16.46 17.98
CA GLY A 104 2.19 -16.37 18.16
C GLY A 104 1.81 -15.86 19.54
N PHE A 105 0.53 -15.56 19.71
CA PHE A 105 -0.03 -15.13 20.99
C PHE A 105 -1.49 -15.53 21.11
N VAL A 106 -1.90 -15.95 22.30
CA VAL A 106 -3.29 -16.16 22.68
C VAL A 106 -3.54 -15.64 24.11
N ALA A 107 -4.44 -14.68 24.24
CA ALA A 107 -4.94 -14.24 25.53
C ALA A 107 -5.96 -15.27 26.04
N LYS A 108 -5.61 -16.01 27.06
CA LYS A 108 -6.51 -17.01 27.68
C LYS A 108 -7.61 -16.35 28.51
N ARG A 109 -7.39 -15.15 28.99
CA ARG A 109 -8.35 -14.35 29.78
C ARG A 109 -8.27 -12.90 29.27
N ARG A 110 -9.33 -12.13 29.49
CA ARG A 110 -9.35 -10.70 29.12
C ARG A 110 -8.23 -9.90 29.78
N ALA A 111 -7.82 -10.27 30.98
CA ALA A 111 -6.70 -9.62 31.65
C ALA A 111 -5.33 -9.87 30.99
N ASP A 112 -5.23 -10.89 30.17
CA ASP A 112 -4.01 -11.23 29.44
C ASP A 112 -3.91 -10.50 28.08
N GLU A 113 -4.96 -9.78 27.66
CA GLU A 113 -4.98 -9.00 26.41
C GLU A 113 -3.99 -7.83 26.47
N VAL A 114 -3.15 -7.67 25.46
CA VAL A 114 -2.05 -6.71 25.46
C VAL A 114 -2.42 -5.45 24.68
N ALA A 115 -2.42 -4.32 25.38
CA ALA A 115 -2.70 -3.02 24.75
C ALA A 115 -1.65 -2.65 23.70
N THR A 116 -2.11 -2.09 22.57
CA THR A 116 -1.28 -1.64 21.46
C THR A 116 -1.12 -0.12 21.50
N GLU A 117 -0.05 0.38 20.91
CA GLU A 117 0.19 1.82 20.81
C GLU A 117 -0.12 2.31 19.39
N SER A 118 -0.79 3.45 19.31
CA SER A 118 -1.08 4.12 18.02
C SER A 118 -1.85 3.27 17.00
N TYR A 119 -2.58 2.25 17.45
CA TYR A 119 -3.45 1.43 16.61
C TYR A 119 -4.90 1.75 16.95
N GLU A 120 -5.69 2.12 15.98
CA GLU A 120 -7.05 2.59 16.16
C GLU A 120 -8.03 1.80 15.29
N CYS A 121 -9.29 1.77 15.71
CA CYS A 121 -10.41 1.28 14.92
C CYS A 121 -11.40 2.42 14.67
N TRP A 122 -11.79 2.63 13.42
CA TRP A 122 -12.72 3.66 13.01
C TRP A 122 -13.98 3.04 12.41
N ILE A 123 -15.13 3.34 12.98
CA ILE A 123 -16.44 2.88 12.50
C ILE A 123 -17.05 4.00 11.65
N THR A 124 -17.50 3.72 10.44
CA THR A 124 -18.23 4.69 9.61
C THR A 124 -19.66 4.80 10.15
N ARG A 125 -20.01 5.94 10.75
CA ARG A 125 -21.33 6.16 11.33
C ARG A 125 -22.29 6.86 10.39
N ARG A 126 -21.78 7.79 9.58
CA ARG A 126 -22.62 8.59 8.69
C ARG A 126 -21.87 8.95 7.41
N CYS A 127 -22.61 8.97 6.31
CA CYS A 127 -22.18 9.48 5.02
C CYS A 127 -23.13 10.58 4.57
N GLU A 128 -22.58 11.76 4.18
CA GLU A 128 -23.36 12.91 3.74
C GLU A 128 -22.80 13.47 2.43
N ASP A 129 -23.68 13.84 1.52
CA ASP A 129 -23.28 14.60 0.33
C ASP A 129 -22.96 16.05 0.70
N VAL A 130 -21.73 16.47 0.46
CA VAL A 130 -21.24 17.83 0.69
C VAL A 130 -20.72 18.47 -0.59
N SER A 131 -21.11 17.93 -1.74
CA SER A 131 -20.62 18.34 -3.06
C SER A 131 -20.81 19.84 -3.31
N ALA A 132 -22.01 20.38 -3.05
CA ALA A 132 -22.31 21.80 -3.27
C ALA A 132 -21.39 22.70 -2.46
N ALA A 133 -21.19 22.38 -1.17
CA ALA A 133 -20.34 23.20 -0.29
C ALA A 133 -18.87 23.17 -0.72
N VAL A 134 -18.35 22.03 -1.15
CA VAL A 134 -16.95 21.90 -1.59
C VAL A 134 -16.74 22.57 -2.94
N VAL A 135 -17.66 22.39 -3.89
CA VAL A 135 -17.54 22.99 -5.24
C VAL A 135 -17.66 24.51 -5.16
N GLU A 136 -18.60 25.03 -4.37
CA GLU A 136 -18.77 26.48 -4.15
C GLU A 136 -17.52 27.08 -3.50
N ALA A 137 -17.00 26.45 -2.44
CA ALA A 137 -15.82 26.93 -1.72
C ALA A 137 -14.52 26.85 -2.56
N ALA A 138 -14.41 25.90 -3.47
CA ALA A 138 -13.27 25.79 -4.39
C ALA A 138 -13.27 26.89 -5.46
N GLY A 139 -14.45 27.40 -5.83
CA GLY A 139 -14.61 28.46 -6.78
C GLY A 139 -14.21 28.11 -8.23
N ALA A 140 -14.20 29.12 -9.08
CA ALA A 140 -13.91 29.01 -10.53
C ALA A 140 -12.45 29.35 -10.82
N GLU A 141 -11.49 28.61 -10.25
CA GLU A 141 -10.07 28.80 -10.53
C GLU A 141 -9.71 28.19 -11.91
N ALA A 142 -9.03 28.97 -12.73
CA ALA A 142 -8.64 28.56 -14.10
C ALA A 142 -7.27 27.86 -14.13
N ASP A 143 -6.34 28.26 -13.25
CA ASP A 143 -5.03 27.64 -13.15
C ASP A 143 -5.14 26.20 -12.61
N PRO A 144 -4.64 25.19 -13.33
CA PRO A 144 -4.82 23.78 -12.95
C PRO A 144 -4.27 23.43 -11.57
N LEU A 145 -3.12 24.02 -11.20
CA LEU A 145 -2.50 23.76 -9.90
C LEU A 145 -3.31 24.40 -8.77
N LYS A 146 -3.64 25.68 -8.90
CA LYS A 146 -4.43 26.41 -7.91
C LYS A 146 -5.82 25.79 -7.75
N ARG A 147 -6.43 25.37 -8.86
CA ARG A 147 -7.71 24.67 -8.85
C ARG A 147 -7.66 23.37 -8.06
N ALA A 148 -6.69 22.51 -8.33
CA ALA A 148 -6.52 21.26 -7.58
C ALA A 148 -6.30 21.50 -6.07
N LEU A 149 -5.54 22.55 -5.73
CA LEU A 149 -5.34 22.97 -4.35
C LEU A 149 -6.63 23.52 -3.72
N ALA A 150 -7.41 24.33 -4.43
CA ALA A 150 -8.67 24.89 -3.95
C ALA A 150 -9.67 23.79 -3.59
N PHE A 151 -9.88 22.80 -4.45
CA PHE A 151 -10.74 21.65 -4.14
C PHE A 151 -10.28 20.85 -2.93
N ARG A 152 -8.96 20.60 -2.82
CA ARG A 152 -8.38 19.92 -1.68
C ARG A 152 -8.62 20.70 -0.37
N ASP A 153 -8.38 21.99 -0.40
CA ASP A 153 -8.47 22.84 0.79
C ASP A 153 -9.94 23.08 1.20
N ALA A 154 -10.85 23.21 0.24
CA ALA A 154 -12.29 23.25 0.48
C ALA A 154 -12.77 21.95 1.16
N ALA A 155 -12.37 20.79 0.65
CA ALA A 155 -12.71 19.49 1.25
C ALA A 155 -12.16 19.36 2.68
N LEU A 156 -10.91 19.77 2.90
CA LEU A 156 -10.28 19.74 4.24
C LEU A 156 -10.96 20.70 5.22
N LYS A 157 -11.32 21.90 4.75
CA LYS A 157 -12.05 22.88 5.57
C LYS A 157 -13.42 22.36 5.95
N THR A 158 -14.19 21.85 5.00
CA THR A 158 -15.52 21.26 5.25
C THR A 158 -15.43 20.12 6.27
N ALA A 159 -14.45 19.23 6.15
CA ALA A 159 -14.24 18.15 7.12
C ALA A 159 -13.93 18.68 8.52
N LYS A 160 -13.05 19.69 8.63
CA LYS A 160 -12.67 20.30 9.90
C LYS A 160 -13.83 21.04 10.58
N ASP A 161 -14.60 21.81 9.81
CA ASP A 161 -15.74 22.57 10.33
C ASP A 161 -16.82 21.60 10.87
N ARG A 162 -17.03 20.47 10.20
CA ARG A 162 -17.95 19.42 10.67
C ARG A 162 -17.42 18.70 11.90
N GLU A 163 -16.13 18.34 11.92
CA GLU A 163 -15.48 17.67 13.05
C GLU A 163 -15.60 18.49 14.33
N ALA A 164 -15.50 19.82 14.23
CA ALA A 164 -15.65 20.74 15.37
C ALA A 164 -17.07 20.73 15.98
N GLY A 165 -18.09 20.36 15.21
CA GLY A 165 -19.49 20.26 15.65
C GLY A 165 -19.89 18.86 16.13
N GLU A 166 -19.05 17.85 15.95
CA GLU A 166 -19.35 16.47 16.34
C GLU A 166 -18.99 16.21 17.81
N ALA A 167 -19.81 15.39 18.47
CA ALA A 167 -19.58 14.97 19.84
C ALA A 167 -18.61 13.77 19.93
N GLY A 168 -18.04 13.50 21.11
CA GLY A 168 -17.34 12.26 21.42
C GLY A 168 -15.98 12.07 20.72
N GLY A 169 -15.38 13.12 20.15
CA GLY A 169 -14.09 13.01 19.48
C GLY A 169 -14.18 12.28 18.12
N ALA A 170 -15.33 12.37 17.48
CA ALA A 170 -15.54 11.85 16.13
C ALA A 170 -14.50 12.43 15.15
N ARG A 171 -14.20 11.69 14.09
CA ARG A 171 -13.32 12.13 13.01
C ARG A 171 -14.13 12.33 11.74
N CYS A 172 -13.87 13.44 11.04
CA CYS A 172 -14.52 13.74 9.78
C CYS A 172 -13.49 13.70 8.62
N GLU A 173 -13.88 13.08 7.52
CA GLU A 173 -13.10 13.11 6.26
C GLU A 173 -14.05 13.41 5.10
N VAL A 174 -13.67 14.36 4.25
CA VAL A 174 -14.35 14.60 2.97
C VAL A 174 -13.52 13.97 1.86
N LYS A 175 -14.13 13.08 1.10
CA LYS A 175 -13.48 12.38 -0.01
C LYS A 175 -14.20 12.67 -1.31
N ALA A 176 -13.44 12.94 -2.38
CA ALA A 176 -14.00 13.01 -3.71
C ALA A 176 -14.56 11.64 -4.10
N THR A 177 -15.80 11.61 -4.51
CA THR A 177 -16.47 10.46 -5.12
C THR A 177 -16.27 10.52 -6.64
N TRP A 178 -16.56 11.69 -7.22
CA TRP A 178 -16.15 12.03 -8.58
C TRP A 178 -15.31 13.31 -8.53
N PRO A 179 -14.05 13.27 -8.94
CA PRO A 179 -13.16 14.43 -8.86
C PRO A 179 -13.81 15.70 -9.44
N GLU A 180 -13.74 16.78 -8.69
CA GLU A 180 -14.31 18.10 -9.04
C GLU A 180 -15.84 18.14 -9.21
N ARG A 181 -16.57 17.06 -8.90
CA ARG A 181 -18.02 16.98 -9.08
C ARG A 181 -18.77 16.64 -7.80
N THR A 182 -18.42 15.50 -7.19
CA THR A 182 -19.13 15.04 -5.98
C THR A 182 -18.17 14.69 -4.87
N TYR A 183 -18.59 15.06 -3.66
CA TYR A 183 -17.82 14.89 -2.43
C TYR A 183 -18.71 14.34 -1.34
N THR A 184 -18.23 13.28 -0.68
CA THR A 184 -18.92 12.68 0.45
C THR A 184 -18.14 12.93 1.73
N LEU A 185 -18.83 13.45 2.74
CA LEU A 185 -18.36 13.53 4.11
C LEU A 185 -18.60 12.18 4.78
N PHE A 186 -17.57 11.66 5.41
CA PHE A 186 -17.62 10.47 6.26
C PHE A 186 -17.39 10.89 7.71
N VAL A 187 -18.30 10.51 8.58
CA VAL A 187 -18.18 10.72 10.04
C VAL A 187 -17.84 9.39 10.67
N TYR A 188 -16.72 9.36 11.40
CA TYR A 188 -16.20 8.16 12.04
C TYR A 188 -16.24 8.26 13.56
N GLU A 189 -16.68 7.20 14.21
CA GLU A 189 -16.39 6.96 15.62
C GLU A 189 -15.02 6.33 15.76
N ARG A 190 -14.19 6.83 16.69
CA ARG A 190 -12.83 6.36 16.93
C ARG A 190 -12.74 5.55 18.20
N LEU A 191 -12.10 4.39 18.12
CA LEU A 191 -11.75 3.55 19.25
C LEU A 191 -10.23 3.45 19.30
N SER A 192 -9.64 4.03 20.36
CA SER A 192 -8.17 4.15 20.50
C SER A 192 -7.55 3.14 21.46
N ASP A 193 -8.32 2.51 22.37
CA ASP A 193 -7.84 1.38 23.19
C ASP A 193 -8.15 0.08 22.43
N VAL A 194 -7.15 -0.39 21.71
CA VAL A 194 -7.19 -1.65 20.95
C VAL A 194 -6.15 -2.59 21.52
N ARG A 195 -6.54 -3.84 21.81
CA ARG A 195 -5.66 -4.84 22.44
C ARG A 195 -5.55 -6.07 21.57
N LEU A 196 -4.34 -6.68 21.58
CA LEU A 196 -4.08 -7.96 20.94
C LEU A 196 -4.70 -9.08 21.78
N VAL A 197 -5.50 -9.92 21.11
CA VAL A 197 -6.17 -11.08 21.68
C VAL A 197 -5.57 -12.39 21.17
N TYR A 198 -5.37 -12.47 19.86
CA TYR A 198 -4.83 -13.66 19.21
C TYR A 198 -4.06 -13.28 17.95
N VAL A 199 -2.93 -13.93 17.76
CA VAL A 199 -2.21 -13.96 16.50
C VAL A 199 -1.50 -15.32 16.34
N PRO A 200 -1.66 -16.02 15.19
CA PRO A 200 -0.90 -17.25 14.94
C PRO A 200 0.58 -16.91 14.73
N PRO A 201 1.50 -17.85 15.02
CA PRO A 201 2.91 -17.66 14.75
C PRO A 201 3.15 -17.35 13.26
N ARG A 202 4.17 -16.55 12.96
CA ARG A 202 4.51 -16.10 11.61
C ARG A 202 4.59 -17.25 10.59
N SER A 203 5.11 -18.39 11.03
CA SER A 203 5.23 -19.60 10.22
C SER A 203 3.88 -20.17 9.74
N LEU A 204 2.75 -19.79 10.37
CA LEU A 204 1.39 -20.08 9.92
C LEU A 204 0.71 -18.85 9.33
N GLY A 205 0.79 -17.68 10.01
CA GLY A 205 0.15 -16.45 9.59
C GLY A 205 0.71 -15.86 8.29
N ASN A 206 1.92 -16.27 7.91
CA ASN A 206 2.60 -15.91 6.68
C ASN A 206 3.24 -17.13 5.99
N PHE A 207 2.63 -18.30 6.11
CA PHE A 207 3.09 -19.53 5.45
C PHE A 207 3.22 -19.33 3.94
N GLY A 208 4.34 -19.77 3.37
CA GLY A 208 4.69 -19.59 1.97
C GLY A 208 5.34 -18.24 1.63
N GLY A 209 5.37 -17.31 2.57
CA GLY A 209 6.11 -16.05 2.46
C GLY A 209 5.87 -15.29 1.15
N ASP A 210 6.96 -14.77 0.57
CA ASP A 210 6.90 -14.05 -0.71
C ASP A 210 6.70 -14.99 -1.91
N VAL A 211 7.01 -16.29 -1.77
CA VAL A 211 6.85 -17.27 -2.85
C VAL A 211 5.38 -17.44 -3.20
N ASP A 212 4.53 -17.62 -2.19
CA ASP A 212 3.09 -17.84 -2.36
C ASP A 212 2.27 -16.54 -2.48
N ASN A 213 2.87 -15.35 -2.28
CA ASN A 213 2.15 -14.09 -2.36
C ASN A 213 1.58 -13.88 -3.79
N PHE A 214 0.27 -13.56 -3.91
CA PHE A 214 -0.52 -13.49 -5.16
C PHE A 214 -0.61 -14.81 -5.93
N GLU A 215 -0.27 -15.94 -5.32
CA GLU A 215 -0.33 -17.25 -5.98
C GLU A 215 -1.42 -18.14 -5.39
N TRP A 216 -1.80 -19.16 -6.14
CA TRP A 216 -2.67 -20.25 -5.73
C TRP A 216 -2.07 -21.59 -6.20
N PRO A 217 -2.20 -22.65 -5.42
CA PRO A 217 -2.97 -22.80 -4.17
C PRO A 217 -2.30 -22.13 -2.96
N ARG A 218 -3.11 -21.47 -2.11
CA ARG A 218 -2.67 -20.78 -0.89
C ARG A 218 -3.02 -21.58 0.35
N HIS A 219 -2.18 -21.49 1.43
CA HIS A 219 -2.37 -22.26 2.66
C HIS A 219 -1.93 -21.45 3.89
N THR A 220 -2.29 -20.18 3.98
CA THR A 220 -1.83 -19.29 5.05
C THR A 220 -2.96 -18.96 6.02
N ALA A 221 -2.64 -18.87 7.31
CA ALA A 221 -3.53 -18.41 8.37
C ALA A 221 -3.43 -16.91 8.60
N ASP A 222 -3.60 -16.12 7.53
CA ASP A 222 -3.44 -14.67 7.59
C ASP A 222 -4.64 -14.00 8.28
N PHE A 223 -4.77 -14.22 9.59
CA PHE A 223 -5.76 -13.57 10.45
C PHE A 223 -5.18 -13.23 11.82
N ALA A 224 -5.82 -12.30 12.52
CA ALA A 224 -5.56 -11.96 13.92
C ALA A 224 -6.86 -11.52 14.58
N LEU A 225 -6.94 -11.66 15.90
CA LEU A 225 -8.04 -11.14 16.70
C LEU A 225 -7.54 -10.02 17.60
N LEU A 226 -8.28 -8.92 17.58
CA LEU A 226 -8.08 -7.75 18.42
C LEU A 226 -9.35 -7.52 19.24
N ARG A 227 -9.27 -6.69 20.27
CA ARG A 227 -10.46 -6.22 20.98
C ARG A 227 -10.38 -4.71 21.17
N ALA A 228 -11.49 -4.06 20.85
CA ALA A 228 -11.68 -2.64 21.15
C ALA A 228 -12.25 -2.45 22.56
N TYR A 229 -11.83 -1.39 23.22
CA TYR A 229 -12.30 -0.98 24.53
C TYR A 229 -12.87 0.43 24.47
N GLY A 230 -13.93 0.66 25.27
CA GLY A 230 -14.50 1.99 25.46
C GLY A 230 -13.65 2.88 26.37
N ALA A 231 -13.99 4.15 26.43
CA ALA A 231 -13.35 5.13 27.32
C ALA A 231 -13.49 4.78 28.82
N ASP A 232 -14.44 3.94 29.17
CA ASP A 232 -14.67 3.41 30.52
C ASP A 232 -13.76 2.22 30.87
N GLY A 233 -12.88 1.81 29.96
CA GLY A 233 -11.97 0.68 30.13
C GLY A 233 -12.65 -0.69 30.04
N ARG A 234 -13.93 -0.76 29.62
CA ARG A 234 -14.65 -2.00 29.37
C ARG A 234 -14.56 -2.39 27.89
N PRO A 235 -14.70 -3.69 27.55
CA PRO A 235 -14.87 -4.07 26.16
C PRO A 235 -15.97 -3.27 25.48
N TYR A 236 -15.66 -2.76 24.30
CA TYR A 236 -16.63 -1.98 23.52
C TYR A 236 -17.83 -2.87 23.16
N ALA A 237 -19.03 -2.35 23.29
CA ALA A 237 -20.26 -3.02 22.89
C ALA A 237 -20.75 -2.46 21.54
N PRO A 238 -20.36 -3.12 20.42
CA PRO A 238 -20.74 -2.63 19.10
C PRO A 238 -22.27 -2.75 18.90
N SER A 239 -22.86 -1.78 18.20
CA SER A 239 -24.29 -1.83 17.82
C SER A 239 -24.63 -2.97 16.84
N ALA A 240 -23.65 -3.42 16.10
CA ALA A 240 -23.71 -4.55 15.19
C ALA A 240 -22.44 -5.40 15.27
N HIS A 241 -22.58 -6.70 15.10
CA HIS A 241 -21.48 -7.65 14.96
C HIS A 241 -21.89 -8.78 13.99
N LEU A 242 -20.90 -9.41 13.38
CA LEU A 242 -21.13 -10.47 12.41
C LEU A 242 -21.32 -11.80 13.12
N ARG A 243 -22.33 -12.55 12.71
CA ARG A 243 -22.51 -13.94 13.14
C ARG A 243 -21.55 -14.85 12.39
N THR A 244 -20.85 -15.71 13.08
CA THR A 244 -19.96 -16.68 12.47
C THR A 244 -20.73 -17.88 11.94
N ALA A 245 -20.48 -18.30 10.69
CA ALA A 245 -21.03 -19.53 10.11
C ALA A 245 -19.97 -20.64 10.19
N PRO A 246 -20.02 -21.56 11.16
CA PRO A 246 -18.99 -22.56 11.36
C PRO A 246 -18.85 -23.55 10.20
N ASP A 247 -19.89 -23.70 9.40
CA ASP A 247 -19.89 -24.56 8.21
C ASP A 247 -19.18 -23.93 7.00
N GLY A 248 -18.89 -22.62 7.07
CA GLY A 248 -18.26 -21.86 6.00
C GLY A 248 -19.17 -21.69 4.77
N ALA A 249 -18.55 -21.53 3.59
CA ALA A 249 -19.26 -21.45 2.30
C ALA A 249 -18.75 -22.53 1.35
N ASP A 250 -19.60 -23.04 0.46
CA ASP A 250 -19.26 -24.06 -0.51
C ASP A 250 -19.09 -23.52 -1.94
N ALA A 251 -18.50 -24.33 -2.83
CA ALA A 251 -18.33 -23.96 -4.23
C ALA A 251 -19.69 -23.66 -4.89
N GLY A 252 -19.81 -22.50 -5.51
CA GLY A 252 -21.03 -22.00 -6.14
C GLY A 252 -21.87 -21.10 -5.23
N ASP A 253 -21.59 -21.02 -3.95
CA ASP A 253 -22.32 -20.14 -3.04
C ASP A 253 -22.10 -18.67 -3.37
N PHE A 254 -23.18 -17.90 -3.28
CA PHE A 254 -23.13 -16.44 -3.31
C PHE A 254 -22.43 -15.93 -2.04
N VAL A 255 -21.48 -15.03 -2.24
CA VAL A 255 -20.80 -14.32 -1.17
C VAL A 255 -20.67 -12.83 -1.50
N PHE A 256 -20.62 -12.02 -0.45
CA PHE A 256 -20.30 -10.62 -0.59
C PHE A 256 -19.33 -10.19 0.52
N LEU A 257 -18.64 -9.08 0.31
CA LEU A 257 -17.76 -8.50 1.30
C LEU A 257 -18.03 -7.00 1.47
N LEU A 258 -17.78 -6.54 2.68
CA LEU A 258 -17.74 -5.13 3.04
C LEU A 258 -16.31 -4.76 3.45
N GLY A 259 -15.81 -3.59 3.02
CA GLY A 259 -14.46 -3.20 3.37
C GLY A 259 -14.08 -1.81 2.88
N PHE A 260 -12.83 -1.44 3.16
CA PHE A 260 -12.28 -0.12 2.86
C PHE A 260 -11.20 -0.22 1.75
N PRO A 261 -11.58 -0.51 0.49
CA PRO A 261 -10.63 -0.62 -0.61
C PRO A 261 -9.93 0.71 -0.84
N GLY A 262 -8.64 0.65 -1.13
CA GLY A 262 -7.81 1.81 -1.39
C GLY A 262 -8.26 2.62 -2.60
N ARG A 263 -7.35 2.91 -3.52
CA ARG A 263 -7.68 3.72 -4.71
C ARG A 263 -7.72 2.87 -5.96
N THR A 264 -8.73 3.12 -6.81
CA THR A 264 -8.79 2.65 -8.20
C THR A 264 -8.64 3.81 -9.18
N THR A 265 -8.48 3.49 -10.45
CA THR A 265 -8.40 4.42 -11.57
C THR A 265 -9.02 3.79 -12.81
N ARG A 266 -10.27 3.36 -12.66
CA ARG A 266 -10.99 2.55 -13.67
C ARG A 266 -11.42 3.34 -14.88
N TYR A 267 -11.53 4.65 -14.70
CA TYR A 267 -11.82 5.60 -15.77
C TYR A 267 -10.55 6.20 -16.39
N ALA A 268 -9.39 5.56 -16.11
CA ALA A 268 -8.13 6.01 -16.68
C ALA A 268 -8.13 5.94 -18.21
N PRO A 269 -7.69 6.98 -18.91
CA PRO A 269 -7.54 6.95 -20.37
C PRO A 269 -6.43 5.99 -20.80
N ALA A 270 -6.46 5.55 -22.06
CA ALA A 270 -5.45 4.67 -22.64
C ALA A 270 -4.03 5.21 -22.47
N SER A 271 -3.86 6.53 -22.63
CA SER A 271 -2.58 7.23 -22.43
C SER A 271 -2.02 7.03 -21.02
N ARG A 272 -2.87 7.01 -19.96
CA ARG A 272 -2.46 6.69 -18.60
C ARG A 272 -2.02 5.24 -18.43
N LEU A 273 -2.77 4.30 -19.01
CA LEU A 273 -2.43 2.88 -18.94
C LEU A 273 -1.11 2.60 -19.65
N LYS A 274 -0.90 3.21 -20.80
CA LYS A 274 0.35 3.16 -21.57
C LYS A 274 1.52 3.72 -20.75
N TYR A 275 1.37 4.90 -20.17
CA TYR A 275 2.37 5.50 -19.29
C TYR A 275 2.68 4.60 -18.08
N ALA A 276 1.68 4.00 -17.45
CA ALA A 276 1.88 3.07 -16.34
C ALA A 276 2.67 1.84 -16.79
N GLU A 277 2.34 1.24 -17.95
CA GLU A 277 2.99 0.04 -18.48
C GLU A 277 4.43 0.28 -18.93
N THR A 278 4.70 1.43 -19.58
CA THR A 278 5.99 1.67 -20.27
C THR A 278 6.97 2.51 -19.45
N VAL A 279 6.49 3.37 -18.55
CA VAL A 279 7.32 4.33 -17.80
C VAL A 279 7.24 4.14 -16.30
N ALA A 280 6.07 4.39 -15.68
CA ALA A 280 5.97 4.49 -14.24
C ALA A 280 6.27 3.17 -13.51
N VAL A 281 5.61 2.06 -13.93
CA VAL A 281 5.83 0.76 -13.28
C VAL A 281 7.24 0.22 -13.55
N PRO A 282 7.81 0.29 -14.77
CA PRO A 282 9.21 -0.05 -14.98
C PRO A 282 10.20 0.73 -14.15
N SER A 283 10.03 2.05 -14.00
CA SER A 283 10.90 2.87 -13.16
C SER A 283 10.83 2.43 -11.70
N LEU A 284 9.63 2.31 -11.16
CA LEU A 284 9.40 1.83 -9.79
C LEU A 284 10.03 0.44 -9.55
N CYS A 285 9.88 -0.49 -10.50
CA CYS A 285 10.48 -1.82 -10.37
C CYS A 285 12.02 -1.78 -10.40
N ARG A 286 12.63 -0.88 -11.16
CA ARG A 286 14.10 -0.69 -11.15
C ARG A 286 14.57 -0.17 -9.80
N ASP A 287 13.90 0.85 -9.27
CA ASP A 287 14.21 1.43 -7.96
C ASP A 287 14.07 0.39 -6.84
N PHE A 288 12.98 -0.37 -6.82
CA PHE A 288 12.78 -1.42 -5.81
C PHE A 288 13.85 -2.52 -5.87
N ARG A 289 14.21 -3.01 -7.06
CA ARG A 289 15.30 -4.00 -7.20
C ARG A 289 16.61 -3.46 -6.64
N ARG A 290 16.95 -2.24 -7.00
CA ARG A 290 18.16 -1.59 -6.54
C ARG A 290 18.20 -1.46 -5.01
N LYS A 291 17.12 -1.01 -4.38
CA LYS A 291 17.02 -0.92 -2.91
C LYS A 291 17.10 -2.29 -2.24
N LEU A 292 16.48 -3.31 -2.83
CA LEU A 292 16.60 -4.69 -2.34
C LEU A 292 18.05 -5.17 -2.37
N ASP A 293 18.78 -4.92 -3.46
CA ASP A 293 20.20 -5.28 -3.58
C ASP A 293 21.05 -4.54 -2.53
N LEU A 294 20.77 -3.25 -2.25
CA LEU A 294 21.46 -2.50 -1.20
C LEU A 294 21.17 -3.05 0.19
N MET A 295 19.90 -3.40 0.49
CA MET A 295 19.51 -3.99 1.77
C MET A 295 20.17 -5.38 1.96
N GLU A 296 20.26 -6.18 0.90
CA GLU A 296 20.89 -7.50 0.95
C GLU A 296 22.38 -7.39 1.26
N ARG A 297 23.10 -6.50 0.57
CA ARG A 297 24.51 -6.24 0.83
C ARG A 297 24.76 -5.74 2.26
N ALA A 298 23.90 -4.85 2.76
CA ALA A 298 24.03 -4.36 4.14
C ALA A 298 23.82 -5.46 5.18
N LEU A 299 22.90 -6.41 4.92
CA LEU A 299 22.69 -7.59 5.79
C LEU A 299 23.86 -8.58 5.70
N ASP A 300 24.43 -8.79 4.52
CA ASP A 300 25.59 -9.68 4.32
C ASP A 300 26.84 -9.11 5.02
N GLU A 301 27.03 -7.80 4.98
CA GLU A 301 28.13 -7.13 5.68
C GLU A 301 28.00 -7.32 7.21
N ASP A 302 26.80 -7.20 7.77
CA ASP A 302 26.55 -7.45 9.18
C ASP A 302 26.86 -8.90 9.60
N GLU A 303 26.77 -9.84 8.67
CA GLU A 303 27.10 -11.26 8.90
C GLU A 303 28.56 -11.59 8.61
N GLY A 304 29.37 -10.57 8.25
CA GLY A 304 30.78 -10.76 7.87
C GLY A 304 30.94 -11.57 6.57
N ARG A 305 29.87 -11.69 5.76
CA ARG A 305 29.94 -12.30 4.44
C ARG A 305 30.49 -11.29 3.44
N ALA A 306 31.41 -11.72 2.59
CA ALA A 306 31.88 -10.89 1.50
C ALA A 306 30.67 -10.56 0.58
N PRO A 307 30.44 -9.28 0.27
CA PRO A 307 29.36 -8.93 -0.65
C PRO A 307 29.60 -9.59 -2.00
N PRO A 308 28.55 -10.06 -2.70
CA PRO A 308 28.68 -10.56 -4.05
C PRO A 308 29.31 -9.48 -4.93
N PRO A 309 30.16 -9.84 -5.91
CA PRO A 309 30.78 -8.86 -6.79
C PRO A 309 29.68 -8.00 -7.44
N ALA A 310 29.93 -6.69 -7.46
CA ALA A 310 28.99 -5.75 -8.08
C ALA A 310 28.68 -6.25 -9.51
N PRO A 311 27.41 -6.31 -9.94
CA PRO A 311 27.09 -6.65 -11.32
C PRO A 311 27.86 -5.67 -12.20
N ALA A 312 28.66 -6.19 -13.12
CA ALA A 312 29.42 -5.36 -14.08
C ALA A 312 28.44 -4.36 -14.69
N ALA A 313 28.79 -3.06 -14.62
CA ALA A 313 27.97 -2.01 -15.17
C ALA A 313 27.60 -2.38 -16.61
N ALA A 314 26.35 -2.78 -16.82
CA ALA A 314 25.87 -3.10 -18.15
C ALA A 314 25.89 -1.79 -18.94
N ALA A 315 26.82 -1.67 -19.86
CA ALA A 315 26.83 -0.59 -20.84
C ALA A 315 25.42 -0.46 -21.44
N PRO A 316 24.93 0.74 -21.71
CA PRO A 316 23.59 0.95 -22.23
C PRO A 316 23.44 0.22 -23.57
N ARG A 317 22.84 -0.97 -23.56
CA ARG A 317 22.42 -1.63 -24.78
C ARG A 317 21.19 -0.90 -25.31
N ILE A 318 21.42 -0.05 -26.27
CA ILE A 318 20.38 0.39 -27.20
C ILE A 318 20.03 -0.86 -28.02
N ALA A 319 19.01 -1.58 -27.61
CA ALA A 319 18.49 -2.70 -28.36
C ALA A 319 17.41 -2.19 -29.31
N SER A 320 17.76 -2.08 -30.57
CA SER A 320 16.82 -2.07 -31.69
C SER A 320 16.10 -3.43 -31.70
N TYR A 321 14.81 -3.43 -31.37
CA TYR A 321 13.96 -4.60 -31.61
C TYR A 321 13.38 -4.54 -33.02
N ALA A 322 14.05 -5.24 -33.92
CA ALA A 322 13.44 -5.73 -35.17
C ALA A 322 14.07 -7.10 -35.42
N ALA A 323 13.31 -8.16 -35.20
CA ALA A 323 13.26 -9.36 -36.03
C ALA A 323 12.65 -10.55 -35.27
N ALA A 324 11.72 -11.20 -35.92
CA ALA A 324 11.01 -12.37 -35.46
C ALA A 324 11.95 -13.57 -35.25
N GLU A 325 11.76 -14.29 -34.12
CA GLU A 325 12.42 -15.59 -33.93
C GLU A 325 11.68 -16.72 -34.65
N PRO A 326 12.42 -17.69 -35.20
CA PRO A 326 11.84 -18.87 -35.80
C PRO A 326 11.41 -19.89 -34.74
N ARG A 327 10.26 -20.51 -34.98
CA ARG A 327 9.70 -21.59 -34.15
C ARG A 327 10.69 -22.75 -33.99
N ARG A 328 11.10 -23.07 -32.78
CA ARG A 328 11.81 -24.32 -32.46
C ARG A 328 10.83 -25.49 -32.45
N ALA A 329 11.23 -26.55 -33.14
CA ALA A 329 10.51 -27.80 -33.17
C ALA A 329 10.45 -28.50 -31.81
N VAL A 330 9.28 -29.09 -31.50
CA VAL A 330 9.02 -29.89 -30.31
C VAL A 330 9.79 -31.20 -30.39
N PRO A 331 10.57 -31.61 -29.37
CA PRO A 331 11.18 -32.93 -29.35
C PRO A 331 10.12 -34.00 -29.08
N LYS A 332 10.22 -35.11 -29.82
CA LYS A 332 9.41 -36.32 -29.65
C LYS A 332 9.63 -36.94 -28.26
N MET A 333 8.54 -37.34 -27.62
CA MET A 333 8.53 -38.10 -26.35
C MET A 333 9.36 -39.39 -26.50
N VAL A 334 10.28 -39.58 -25.57
CA VAL A 334 10.97 -40.84 -25.34
C VAL A 334 10.17 -41.62 -24.30
N ASP A 335 9.79 -42.84 -24.66
CA ASP A 335 9.04 -43.77 -23.83
C ASP A 335 9.97 -44.31 -22.71
N LEU A 336 9.71 -43.90 -21.46
CA LEU A 336 10.41 -44.41 -20.29
C LEU A 336 9.52 -45.42 -19.56
N GLY A 337 9.73 -46.69 -19.87
CA GLY A 337 9.14 -47.81 -19.15
C GLY A 337 9.49 -47.77 -17.64
N VAL A 338 8.54 -47.48 -16.82
CA VAL A 338 8.66 -47.50 -15.35
C VAL A 338 8.11 -48.82 -14.83
N THR A 339 8.99 -49.72 -14.44
CA THR A 339 8.64 -50.90 -13.64
C THR A 339 8.49 -50.49 -12.16
N ALA A 340 7.35 -50.79 -11.58
CA ALA A 340 7.04 -50.54 -10.20
C ALA A 340 7.97 -51.38 -9.27
N LYS A 341 8.89 -50.71 -8.55
CA LYS A 341 9.56 -51.29 -7.38
C LYS A 341 8.97 -50.71 -6.11
N THR A 342 8.57 -51.60 -5.24
CA THR A 342 8.05 -51.39 -3.90
C THR A 342 8.87 -50.37 -3.09
N ARG A 343 8.25 -49.26 -2.71
CA ARG A 343 8.88 -48.26 -1.82
C ARG A 343 8.88 -48.77 -0.39
N GLY A 344 10.07 -48.84 0.21
CA GLY A 344 10.24 -48.98 1.65
C GLY A 344 9.69 -47.75 2.38
N LYS A 345 9.18 -47.96 3.59
CA LYS A 345 8.68 -46.90 4.47
C LYS A 345 9.76 -45.83 4.71
N PRO A 346 9.50 -44.54 4.51
CA PRO A 346 10.47 -43.50 4.83
C PRO A 346 10.70 -43.46 6.35
N THR A 347 11.94 -43.53 6.79
CA THR A 347 12.37 -43.23 8.14
C THR A 347 12.57 -41.72 8.26
N TYR A 348 11.70 -41.05 9.01
CA TYR A 348 11.81 -39.62 9.28
C TYR A 348 12.91 -39.31 10.31
N PRO A 349 13.73 -38.27 10.12
CA PRO A 349 14.67 -37.82 11.13
C PRO A 349 13.93 -37.30 12.35
N LYS A 350 14.30 -37.76 13.54
CA LYS A 350 13.66 -37.45 14.82
C LYS A 350 14.00 -36.09 15.43
N LYS A 351 14.60 -35.15 14.71
CA LYS A 351 14.91 -33.81 15.22
C LYS A 351 14.56 -32.78 14.18
N ALA A 352 13.68 -31.85 14.58
CA ALA A 352 13.53 -30.56 13.92
C ALA A 352 14.87 -29.82 13.93
N PRO A 353 15.19 -29.03 12.88
CA PRO A 353 16.37 -28.19 12.91
C PRO A 353 16.33 -27.29 14.17
N PRO A 354 17.48 -27.02 14.82
CA PRO A 354 17.51 -26.18 16.00
C PRO A 354 16.96 -24.80 15.67
N ALA A 355 16.15 -24.27 16.57
CA ALA A 355 15.70 -22.89 16.49
C ALA A 355 16.93 -21.97 16.35
N PRO A 356 16.87 -20.91 15.53
CA PRO A 356 17.97 -19.98 15.42
C PRO A 356 18.31 -19.41 16.78
N ALA A 357 19.60 -19.29 17.07
CA ALA A 357 20.08 -18.68 18.31
C ALA A 357 19.49 -17.28 18.49
N PRO A 358 19.17 -16.84 19.70
CA PRO A 358 18.66 -15.50 19.96
C PRO A 358 19.67 -14.47 19.44
N PRO A 359 19.20 -13.37 18.81
CA PRO A 359 20.08 -12.38 18.22
C PRO A 359 20.96 -11.73 19.29
N ALA A 360 22.27 -11.62 19.00
CA ALA A 360 23.22 -10.87 19.81
C ALA A 360 22.78 -9.40 19.95
N ALA A 361 23.21 -8.72 21.01
CA ALA A 361 22.94 -7.30 21.25
C ALA A 361 23.37 -6.47 20.01
N GLY A 362 22.39 -5.92 19.27
CA GLY A 362 22.50 -5.31 17.94
C GLY A 362 21.38 -5.73 16.98
N GLY A 363 20.60 -6.76 17.31
CA GLY A 363 19.61 -7.38 16.45
C GLY A 363 18.40 -6.52 16.05
N GLY A 364 18.14 -5.41 16.73
CA GLY A 364 16.96 -4.57 16.47
C GLY A 364 16.97 -3.92 15.07
N CYS A 365 18.10 -3.41 14.61
CA CYS A 365 18.22 -2.74 13.30
C CYS A 365 18.14 -3.74 12.15
N ARG A 366 18.76 -4.89 12.29
CA ARG A 366 18.75 -5.99 11.32
C ARG A 366 17.34 -6.53 11.06
N LEU A 367 16.54 -6.72 12.11
CA LEU A 367 15.14 -7.15 11.99
C LEU A 367 14.30 -6.11 11.23
N LYS A 368 14.59 -4.83 11.43
CA LYS A 368 13.91 -3.73 10.71
C LYS A 368 14.26 -3.74 9.21
N ILE A 369 15.53 -3.95 8.84
CA ILE A 369 15.97 -4.06 7.44
C ILE A 369 15.32 -5.28 6.79
N ALA A 370 15.29 -6.43 7.47
CA ALA A 370 14.65 -7.64 6.95
C ALA A 370 13.14 -7.42 6.71
N ALA A 371 12.46 -6.72 7.61
CA ALA A 371 11.05 -6.36 7.45
C ALA A 371 10.82 -5.38 6.28
N ALA A 372 11.69 -4.37 6.14
CA ALA A 372 11.65 -3.42 5.03
C ALA A 372 11.93 -4.11 3.69
N LYS A 373 12.94 -5.00 3.65
CA LYS A 373 13.26 -5.84 2.47
C LYS A 373 12.05 -6.65 2.03
N LYS A 374 11.36 -7.31 2.98
CA LYS A 374 10.16 -8.08 2.68
C LYS A 374 9.04 -7.21 2.11
N SER A 375 8.74 -6.07 2.74
CA SER A 375 7.74 -5.13 2.24
C SER A 375 8.05 -4.68 0.81
N LEU A 376 9.30 -4.36 0.54
CA LEU A 376 9.74 -3.88 -0.77
C LEU A 376 9.72 -5.01 -1.84
N ALA A 377 10.06 -6.24 -1.46
CA ALA A 377 9.96 -7.41 -2.34
C ALA A 377 8.49 -7.68 -2.75
N ASN A 378 7.56 -7.57 -1.82
CA ASN A 378 6.12 -7.67 -2.09
C ASN A 378 5.65 -6.58 -3.06
N GLU A 379 6.08 -5.33 -2.86
CA GLU A 379 5.74 -4.23 -3.76
C GLU A 379 6.34 -4.42 -5.16
N LEU A 380 7.56 -4.95 -5.25
CA LEU A 380 8.17 -5.32 -6.53
C LEU A 380 7.39 -6.43 -7.24
N LYS A 381 6.99 -7.48 -6.50
CA LYS A 381 6.19 -8.60 -7.05
C LYS A 381 4.83 -8.09 -7.52
N ARG A 382 4.16 -7.26 -6.72
CA ARG A 382 2.89 -6.61 -7.07
C ARG A 382 3.02 -5.75 -8.34
N SER A 383 4.00 -4.87 -8.38
CA SER A 383 4.20 -3.93 -9.50
C SER A 383 4.58 -4.66 -10.80
N SER A 384 5.53 -5.60 -10.72
CA SER A 384 5.92 -6.41 -11.89
C SER A 384 4.77 -7.29 -12.39
N GLY A 385 3.99 -7.88 -11.47
CA GLY A 385 2.80 -8.66 -11.78
C GLY A 385 1.71 -7.80 -12.45
N LYS A 386 1.46 -6.59 -11.94
CA LYS A 386 0.54 -5.62 -12.55
C LYS A 386 0.93 -5.31 -14.00
N ARG A 387 2.21 -5.01 -14.25
CA ARG A 387 2.70 -4.75 -15.61
C ARG A 387 2.51 -5.94 -16.55
N ALA A 388 2.86 -7.14 -16.07
CA ALA A 388 2.70 -8.36 -16.85
C ALA A 388 1.23 -8.61 -17.21
N MET A 389 0.32 -8.35 -16.28
CA MET A 389 -1.12 -8.51 -16.50
C MET A 389 -1.70 -7.45 -17.43
N LEU A 390 -1.30 -6.17 -17.32
CA LEU A 390 -1.71 -5.12 -18.27
C LEU A 390 -1.46 -5.56 -19.71
N ARG A 391 -0.28 -6.14 -19.98
CA ARG A 391 0.10 -6.68 -21.30
C ARG A 391 -0.70 -7.92 -21.67
N ARG A 392 -0.82 -8.87 -20.75
CA ARG A 392 -1.47 -10.16 -21.00
C ARG A 392 -2.94 -10.00 -21.39
N VAL A 393 -3.66 -9.09 -20.69
CA VAL A 393 -5.09 -8.85 -20.98
C VAL A 393 -5.30 -7.82 -22.10
N GLY A 394 -4.23 -7.19 -22.61
CA GLY A 394 -4.33 -6.20 -23.71
C GLY A 394 -5.10 -4.95 -23.32
N LEU A 395 -5.05 -4.54 -22.05
CA LEU A 395 -5.94 -3.51 -21.50
C LEU A 395 -5.75 -2.14 -22.16
N VAL A 396 -4.55 -1.80 -22.62
CA VAL A 396 -4.29 -0.55 -23.35
C VAL A 396 -5.09 -0.53 -24.67
N ALA A 397 -4.99 -1.60 -25.47
CA ALA A 397 -5.69 -1.70 -26.75
C ALA A 397 -7.22 -1.74 -26.57
N GLU A 398 -7.71 -2.40 -25.53
CA GLU A 398 -9.12 -2.42 -25.17
C GLU A 398 -9.62 -1.00 -24.86
N ARG A 399 -8.84 -0.24 -24.05
CA ARG A 399 -9.20 1.14 -23.69
C ARG A 399 -9.14 2.06 -24.91
N GLU A 400 -8.18 1.90 -25.80
CA GLU A 400 -8.10 2.65 -27.07
C GLU A 400 -9.35 2.39 -27.93
N ALA A 401 -9.86 1.16 -27.97
CA ALA A 401 -11.09 0.83 -28.69
C ALA A 401 -12.33 1.48 -28.03
N GLU A 402 -12.42 1.46 -26.69
CA GLU A 402 -13.47 2.14 -25.91
C GLU A 402 -13.46 3.66 -26.17
N GLU A 403 -12.27 4.30 -26.23
CA GLU A 403 -12.10 5.73 -26.54
C GLU A 403 -12.51 6.06 -27.97
N GLN A 404 -12.20 5.20 -28.93
CA GLN A 404 -12.65 5.37 -30.31
C GLN A 404 -14.19 5.30 -30.41
N ALA A 405 -14.82 4.36 -29.71
CA ALA A 405 -16.27 4.26 -29.65
C ALA A 405 -16.89 5.50 -28.98
N LEU A 406 -16.28 6.01 -27.91
CA LEU A 406 -16.70 7.24 -27.24
C LEU A 406 -16.63 8.44 -28.19
N VAL A 407 -15.53 8.59 -28.94
CA VAL A 407 -15.37 9.69 -29.91
C VAL A 407 -16.40 9.60 -31.04
N ALA A 408 -16.73 8.38 -31.47
CA ALA A 408 -17.77 8.20 -32.50
C ALA A 408 -19.16 8.63 -31.98
N ALA A 409 -19.47 8.35 -30.70
CA ALA A 409 -20.73 8.72 -30.07
C ALA A 409 -20.75 10.20 -29.61
N ALA A 410 -19.63 10.72 -29.15
CA ALA A 410 -19.44 12.07 -28.63
C ALA A 410 -18.14 12.69 -29.19
N PRO A 411 -18.16 13.34 -30.34
CA PRO A 411 -16.96 13.94 -30.98
C PRO A 411 -16.19 14.91 -30.10
N ALA A 412 -16.85 15.52 -29.10
CA ALA A 412 -16.24 16.42 -28.11
C ALA A 412 -15.21 15.71 -27.20
N ALA A 413 -15.18 14.36 -27.16
CA ALA A 413 -14.18 13.60 -26.43
C ALA A 413 -12.79 13.66 -27.09
N ARG A 414 -12.70 13.85 -28.41
CA ARG A 414 -11.43 13.86 -29.15
C ARG A 414 -10.41 14.86 -28.58
N PRO A 415 -10.72 16.18 -28.51
CA PRO A 415 -9.75 17.14 -27.99
C PRO A 415 -9.33 16.86 -26.55
N LEU A 416 -10.21 16.31 -25.69
CA LEU A 416 -9.88 15.94 -24.32
C LEU A 416 -8.87 14.78 -24.27
N LEU A 417 -9.06 13.77 -25.12
CA LEU A 417 -8.14 12.63 -25.22
C LEU A 417 -6.78 13.03 -25.79
N ASP A 418 -6.76 13.91 -26.80
CA ASP A 418 -5.51 14.41 -27.40
C ASP A 418 -4.71 15.23 -26.36
N GLU A 419 -5.39 16.06 -25.57
CA GLU A 419 -4.77 16.83 -24.49
C GLU A 419 -4.29 15.92 -23.34
N LEU A 420 -5.05 14.91 -22.96
CA LEU A 420 -4.60 13.89 -21.99
C LEU A 420 -3.34 13.16 -22.49
N ALA A 421 -3.27 12.83 -23.77
CA ALA A 421 -2.08 12.21 -24.34
C ALA A 421 -0.86 13.15 -24.26
N ALA A 422 -1.04 14.47 -24.51
CA ALA A 422 0.03 15.46 -24.37
C ALA A 422 0.51 15.60 -22.91
N VAL A 423 -0.40 15.58 -21.93
CA VAL A 423 -0.06 15.57 -20.50
C VAL A 423 0.81 14.35 -20.15
N TYR A 424 0.43 13.14 -20.60
CA TYR A 424 1.22 11.95 -20.33
C TYR A 424 2.55 11.93 -21.06
N ALA A 425 2.63 12.47 -22.29
CA ALA A 425 3.89 12.63 -23.00
C ALA A 425 4.86 13.56 -22.22
N ARG A 426 4.35 14.63 -21.63
CA ARG A 426 5.17 15.52 -20.79
C ARG A 426 5.61 14.83 -19.49
N LEU A 427 4.73 14.11 -18.82
CA LEU A 427 5.08 13.29 -17.64
C LEU A 427 6.14 12.24 -17.96
N GLU A 428 6.12 11.65 -19.15
CA GLU A 428 7.13 10.70 -19.61
C GLU A 428 8.47 11.40 -19.86
N ALA A 429 8.46 12.55 -20.55
CA ALA A 429 9.67 13.32 -20.84
C ALA A 429 10.41 13.78 -19.57
N THR A 430 9.68 14.07 -18.49
CA THR A 430 10.24 14.51 -17.20
C THR A 430 10.49 13.37 -16.20
N ALA A 431 10.11 12.13 -16.49
CA ALA A 431 10.17 11.02 -15.52
C ALA A 431 11.58 10.78 -14.98
N GLY A 432 12.61 10.81 -15.82
CA GLY A 432 14.00 10.59 -15.39
C GLY A 432 14.52 11.67 -14.44
N ARG A 433 14.17 12.94 -14.66
CA ARG A 433 14.48 14.06 -13.76
C ARG A 433 13.77 13.86 -12.43
N ARG A 434 12.50 13.57 -12.45
CA ARG A 434 11.68 13.32 -11.25
C ARG A 434 12.22 12.16 -10.41
N ASP A 435 12.51 11.02 -11.02
CA ASP A 435 13.10 9.86 -10.35
C ASP A 435 14.41 10.22 -9.64
N ALA A 436 15.25 11.06 -10.26
CA ALA A 436 16.51 11.52 -9.68
C ALA A 436 16.27 12.44 -8.46
N LEU A 437 15.39 13.43 -8.60
CA LEU A 437 15.07 14.37 -7.52
C LEU A 437 14.38 13.67 -6.34
N GLU A 438 13.49 12.71 -6.58
CA GLU A 438 12.84 11.90 -5.53
C GLU A 438 13.85 11.09 -4.72
N LYS A 439 14.92 10.59 -5.33
CA LYS A 439 16.00 9.88 -4.61
C LYS A 439 16.72 10.80 -3.64
N LEU A 440 17.02 12.03 -4.07
CA LEU A 440 17.68 13.02 -3.22
C LEU A 440 16.84 13.50 -2.06
N THR A 441 15.54 13.58 -2.22
CA THR A 441 14.64 13.97 -1.13
C THR A 441 14.29 12.81 -0.20
N GLY A 442 14.86 11.62 -0.42
CA GLY A 442 14.67 10.46 0.45
C GLY A 442 13.26 9.89 0.46
N VAL A 443 12.45 10.18 -0.55
CA VAL A 443 11.08 9.65 -0.69
C VAL A 443 11.13 8.14 -0.96
N TYR A 444 10.09 7.39 -0.57
CA TYR A 444 9.92 5.95 -0.85
C TYR A 444 11.09 5.04 -0.44
N HIS A 445 11.36 4.92 0.87
CA HIS A 445 12.44 4.08 1.40
C HIS A 445 13.86 4.50 0.96
N GLY A 446 14.05 5.77 0.60
CA GLY A 446 15.36 6.37 0.41
C GLY A 446 16.07 6.69 1.73
N SER A 447 17.17 7.42 1.65
CA SER A 447 17.94 7.86 2.82
C SER A 447 17.07 8.61 3.84
N ALA A 448 17.20 8.24 5.11
CA ALA A 448 16.49 8.89 6.21
C ALA A 448 17.06 10.29 6.48
N LEU A 449 18.38 10.47 6.31
CA LEU A 449 19.05 11.74 6.50
C LEU A 449 18.66 12.75 5.42
N LEU A 450 18.63 12.33 4.15
CA LEU A 450 18.14 13.17 3.05
C LEU A 450 16.66 13.54 3.23
N ALA A 451 15.84 12.61 3.71
CA ALA A 451 14.43 12.90 3.99
C ALA A 451 14.23 13.90 5.13
N ALA A 452 15.02 13.80 6.19
CA ALA A 452 14.99 14.75 7.30
C ALA A 452 15.47 16.13 6.85
N ALA A 453 16.61 16.20 6.14
CA ALA A 453 17.12 17.43 5.57
C ALA A 453 16.11 18.10 4.64
N SER A 454 15.48 17.34 3.74
CA SER A 454 14.45 17.83 2.82
C SER A 454 13.25 18.42 3.56
N ALA A 455 12.76 17.74 4.61
CA ALA A 455 11.63 18.22 5.38
C ALA A 455 11.96 19.50 6.18
N LEU A 456 13.15 19.59 6.76
CA LEU A 456 13.58 20.78 7.49
C LEU A 456 13.80 21.96 6.54
N TYR A 457 14.37 21.72 5.37
CA TYR A 457 14.55 22.76 4.35
C TYR A 457 13.21 23.24 3.78
N ASP A 458 12.29 22.30 3.49
CA ASP A 458 10.94 22.64 3.03
C ASP A 458 10.19 23.45 4.11
N ALA A 459 10.33 23.11 5.39
CA ALA A 459 9.75 23.87 6.49
C ALA A 459 10.31 25.32 6.55
N ALA A 460 11.59 25.52 6.31
CA ALA A 460 12.17 26.84 6.27
C ALA A 460 11.57 27.72 5.16
N ILE A 461 11.36 27.16 3.98
CA ILE A 461 10.71 27.86 2.85
C ILE A 461 9.23 28.11 3.13
N GLU A 462 8.50 27.08 3.61
CA GLU A 462 7.08 27.13 3.86
C GLU A 462 6.71 28.03 5.07
N SER A 463 7.64 28.25 6.00
CA SER A 463 7.41 29.09 7.18
C SER A 463 7.02 30.56 6.86
N ALA A 464 7.38 31.02 5.66
CA ALA A 464 6.98 32.34 5.18
C ALA A 464 5.50 32.43 4.78
N LYS A 465 4.81 31.30 4.63
CA LYS A 465 3.40 31.23 4.24
C LYS A 465 2.50 31.12 5.46
N PRO A 466 1.24 31.61 5.38
CA PRO A 466 0.21 31.28 6.35
C PRO A 466 0.05 29.76 6.52
N ASP A 467 -0.36 29.30 7.69
CA ASP A 467 -0.40 27.84 8.02
C ASP A 467 -1.26 27.03 7.05
N ASP A 468 -2.41 27.57 6.64
CA ASP A 468 -3.33 26.93 5.69
C ASP A 468 -2.78 26.85 4.24
N ALA A 469 -1.85 27.73 3.89
CA ALA A 469 -1.17 27.74 2.59
C ALA A 469 0.10 26.88 2.54
N ARG A 470 0.58 26.37 3.68
CA ARG A 470 1.76 25.49 3.76
C ARG A 470 1.49 24.12 3.18
N GLU A 471 2.57 23.41 2.85
CA GLU A 471 2.48 21.98 2.56
C GLU A 471 1.76 21.25 3.69
N ALA A 472 0.88 20.28 3.32
CA ALA A 472 -0.02 19.65 4.28
C ALA A 472 0.71 19.05 5.49
N TYR A 473 1.88 18.45 5.30
CA TYR A 473 2.67 17.83 6.36
C TYR A 473 3.42 18.82 7.25
N LEU A 474 3.50 20.11 6.85
CA LEU A 474 4.12 21.22 7.57
C LEU A 474 3.09 22.16 8.23
N ARG A 475 1.80 21.86 8.13
CA ARG A 475 0.76 22.59 8.86
C ARG A 475 0.83 22.23 10.34
N GLU A 476 0.58 23.21 11.23
CA GLU A 476 0.70 23.05 12.69
C GLU A 476 0.04 21.75 13.19
N ARG A 477 -1.16 21.46 12.74
CA ARG A 477 -1.91 20.25 13.11
C ARG A 477 -1.26 18.92 12.72
N ASN A 478 -0.28 18.93 11.82
CA ASN A 478 0.38 17.74 11.30
C ASN A 478 1.86 17.64 11.73
N LEU A 479 2.39 18.66 12.40
CA LEU A 479 3.81 18.71 12.78
C LEU A 479 4.20 17.56 13.71
N ASP A 480 3.35 17.22 14.69
CA ASP A 480 3.63 16.10 15.60
C ASP A 480 3.75 14.76 14.86
N PHE A 481 2.86 14.54 13.90
CA PHE A 481 2.90 13.34 13.06
C PHE A 481 4.14 13.33 12.15
N THR A 482 4.45 14.47 11.56
CA THR A 482 5.62 14.61 10.67
C THR A 482 6.91 14.40 11.44
N ALA A 483 7.06 15.03 12.60
CA ALA A 483 8.22 14.89 13.48
C ALA A 483 8.38 13.45 13.97
N ALA A 484 7.30 12.81 14.43
CA ALA A 484 7.33 11.42 14.88
C ALA A 484 7.74 10.45 13.76
N ARG A 485 7.26 10.68 12.53
CA ARG A 485 7.61 9.88 11.35
C ARG A 485 9.09 10.04 10.98
N LEU A 486 9.60 11.26 11.01
CA LEU A 486 11.01 11.53 10.73
C LEU A 486 11.92 10.96 11.82
N ALA A 487 11.60 11.18 13.10
CA ALA A 487 12.33 10.62 14.23
C ALA A 487 12.40 9.09 14.14
N LYS A 488 11.28 8.42 13.89
CA LYS A 488 11.26 6.97 13.69
C LYS A 488 12.19 6.53 12.56
N ARG A 489 12.24 7.26 11.44
CA ARG A 489 13.17 6.94 10.34
C ARG A 489 14.63 7.12 10.74
N LEU A 490 14.94 8.16 11.50
CA LEU A 490 16.31 8.43 11.99
C LEU A 490 16.73 7.39 13.03
N ASP A 491 15.83 6.97 13.93
CA ASP A 491 16.08 5.89 14.91
C ASP A 491 16.31 4.53 14.22
N ASP A 492 15.73 4.35 13.03
CA ASP A 492 15.85 3.14 12.24
C ASP A 492 17.09 3.13 11.32
N VAL A 493 17.94 4.18 11.37
CA VAL A 493 19.13 4.29 10.52
C VAL A 493 20.14 3.20 10.83
N HIS A 494 20.37 2.35 9.83
CA HIS A 494 21.46 1.39 9.79
C HIS A 494 22.60 1.98 8.96
N ALA A 495 23.72 2.35 9.60
CA ALA A 495 24.77 3.14 8.97
C ALA A 495 25.30 2.57 7.63
N PRO A 496 25.57 1.25 7.48
CA PRO A 496 25.95 0.68 6.18
C PRO A 496 24.90 0.85 5.10
N LEU A 497 23.61 0.59 5.41
CA LEU A 497 22.53 0.76 4.45
C LEU A 497 22.29 2.23 4.10
N GLU A 498 22.30 3.09 5.11
CA GLU A 498 22.12 4.54 4.92
C GLU A 498 23.22 5.11 4.01
N ALA A 499 24.47 4.73 4.24
CA ALA A 499 25.59 5.13 3.39
C ALA A 499 25.44 4.64 1.95
N ALA A 500 24.96 3.41 1.76
CA ALA A 500 24.67 2.86 0.44
C ALA A 500 23.52 3.60 -0.26
N LEU A 501 22.46 3.98 0.47
CA LEU A 501 21.34 4.78 -0.06
C LEU A 501 21.76 6.20 -0.41
N VAL A 502 22.61 6.83 0.41
CA VAL A 502 23.20 8.15 0.15
C VAL A 502 24.06 8.10 -1.10
N LEU A 503 24.98 7.14 -1.17
CA LEU A 503 25.83 6.96 -2.35
C LEU A 503 25.01 6.76 -3.62
N ASP A 504 23.96 5.92 -3.53
CA ASP A 504 23.02 5.68 -4.61
C ASP A 504 22.29 6.95 -5.05
N ALA A 505 21.83 7.76 -4.13
CA ALA A 505 21.17 9.03 -4.42
C ALA A 505 22.13 10.03 -5.10
N LEU A 506 23.38 10.08 -4.65
CA LEU A 506 24.36 11.02 -5.14
C LEU A 506 25.02 10.60 -6.47
N THR A 507 25.20 9.30 -6.73
CA THR A 507 25.92 8.79 -7.91
C THR A 507 25.03 8.08 -8.92
N GLY A 508 23.95 7.49 -8.49
CA GLY A 508 23.08 6.63 -9.29
C GLY A 508 22.08 7.34 -10.18
N SER A 509 22.10 8.65 -10.17
CA SER A 509 21.30 9.49 -11.06
C SER A 509 22.19 10.06 -12.14
N ASN A 510 21.70 10.13 -13.37
CA ASN A 510 22.43 10.79 -14.45
C ASN A 510 22.33 12.32 -14.23
N TRP A 511 23.05 12.81 -13.22
CA TRP A 511 23.09 14.20 -12.83
C TRP A 511 23.52 15.12 -13.97
N ALA A 512 24.44 14.65 -14.82
CA ALA A 512 24.87 15.38 -16.00
C ALA A 512 23.74 15.62 -17.00
N ALA A 513 22.73 14.73 -17.04
CA ALA A 513 21.54 14.93 -17.87
C ALA A 513 20.52 15.89 -17.23
N LEU A 514 20.61 16.11 -15.92
CA LEU A 514 19.76 17.06 -15.18
C LEU A 514 20.30 18.50 -15.24
N TYR A 515 21.62 18.66 -15.44
CA TYR A 515 22.31 19.94 -15.33
C TYR A 515 23.34 20.10 -16.43
N PRO A 516 22.96 20.64 -17.61
CA PRO A 516 23.96 21.00 -18.62
C PRO A 516 24.76 22.23 -18.16
N ALA A 517 26.03 22.02 -17.85
CA ALA A 517 27.13 22.99 -17.57
C ALA A 517 27.01 23.95 -16.35
N PRO A 518 28.09 24.20 -15.65
CA PRO A 518 28.08 24.74 -14.30
C PRO A 518 28.22 26.25 -14.20
N ARG A 519 27.43 26.90 -13.36
CA ARG A 519 27.80 28.16 -12.67
C ARG A 519 27.45 28.04 -11.18
N ALA A 520 28.38 28.34 -10.36
CA ALA A 520 28.34 28.17 -8.92
C ALA A 520 27.67 29.33 -8.18
N PRO A 521 26.70 29.09 -7.29
CA PRO A 521 26.33 30.07 -6.26
C PRO A 521 27.12 29.88 -4.98
N ASN A 522 27.26 30.95 -4.23
CA ASN A 522 28.06 31.05 -3.01
C ASN A 522 27.23 30.62 -1.81
N LEU A 523 27.66 29.57 -1.11
CA LEU A 523 26.91 28.83 -0.09
C LEU A 523 26.73 29.51 1.25
N ASP A 524 27.52 30.50 1.56
CA ASP A 524 27.50 31.16 2.88
C ASP A 524 26.18 31.91 3.19
N LEU A 525 25.20 31.86 2.30
CA LEU A 525 24.04 32.74 2.32
C LEU A 525 22.73 32.11 2.72
N ALA A 526 22.65 30.78 2.83
CA ALA A 526 21.38 30.09 2.85
C ALA A 526 20.55 30.30 4.13
N PHE A 527 21.13 30.44 5.28
CA PHE A 527 20.46 30.45 6.58
C PHE A 527 20.59 31.72 7.43
N ASN A 528 21.26 32.75 6.96
CA ASN A 528 21.41 33.99 7.73
C ASN A 528 20.17 34.90 7.53
N ALA A 529 19.44 35.21 8.61
CA ALA A 529 18.18 35.95 8.56
C ALA A 529 18.32 37.35 7.97
N ASP A 530 19.47 38.00 8.17
CA ASP A 530 19.77 39.33 7.66
C ASP A 530 20.14 39.34 6.16
N ARG A 531 20.28 38.16 5.57
CA ARG A 531 20.66 38.00 4.15
C ARG A 531 19.50 37.48 3.28
N ARG A 532 18.26 37.48 3.74
CA ARG A 532 17.09 37.09 2.95
C ARG A 532 16.93 37.86 1.67
N ASP A 533 17.33 39.15 1.67
CA ASP A 533 17.27 39.97 0.47
C ASP A 533 18.33 39.57 -0.57
N VAL A 534 19.51 39.11 -0.10
CA VAL A 534 20.55 38.60 -0.99
C VAL A 534 20.15 37.29 -1.65
N ARG A 535 19.34 36.49 -0.97
CA ARG A 535 18.76 35.26 -1.55
C ARG A 535 17.81 35.55 -2.72
N ARG A 536 17.02 36.61 -2.63
CA ARG A 536 16.20 37.10 -3.73
C ARG A 536 17.01 37.44 -4.96
N ASP A 537 18.13 38.10 -4.74
CA ASP A 537 18.97 38.63 -5.83
C ASP A 537 19.90 37.59 -6.45
N VAL A 538 20.34 36.59 -5.66
CA VAL A 538 21.32 35.58 -6.09
C VAL A 538 20.66 34.31 -6.62
N VAL A 539 19.48 33.91 -6.08
CA VAL A 539 18.83 32.67 -6.48
C VAL A 539 17.66 32.92 -7.45
N GLY A 540 17.32 34.19 -7.74
CA GLY A 540 16.26 34.52 -8.67
C GLY A 540 14.90 33.95 -8.29
N LEU A 541 14.63 33.70 -6.99
CA LEU A 541 13.35 33.17 -6.53
C LEU A 541 12.30 34.27 -6.63
N PRO A 542 11.26 34.10 -7.45
CA PRO A 542 10.22 35.12 -7.64
C PRO A 542 9.38 35.24 -6.38
N THR A 543 9.12 36.47 -6.01
CA THR A 543 8.23 36.85 -4.91
C THR A 543 6.83 37.06 -5.38
N VAL A 544 6.15 36.18 -6.06
CA VAL A 544 4.73 36.32 -6.44
C VAL A 544 4.46 36.10 -7.95
N PRO A 545 3.21 35.94 -8.32
CA PRO A 545 2.81 34.78 -9.11
C PRO A 545 3.59 34.74 -10.40
N VAL A 546 4.11 33.60 -10.65
CA VAL A 546 4.99 33.31 -11.77
C VAL A 546 4.15 33.32 -13.02
N ASP A 547 4.33 34.33 -13.83
CA ASP A 547 4.17 34.22 -15.27
C ASP A 547 5.15 33.14 -15.79
N PRO A 548 4.93 32.51 -16.92
CA PRO A 548 5.64 31.31 -17.33
C PRO A 548 7.15 31.48 -17.17
N VAL A 549 7.73 30.60 -16.37
CA VAL A 549 9.14 30.59 -15.99
C VAL A 549 9.97 30.61 -17.27
N ASP A 550 10.80 31.63 -17.41
CA ASP A 550 11.85 31.67 -18.43
C ASP A 550 12.79 30.46 -18.17
N GLU A 551 12.71 29.45 -19.03
CA GLU A 551 13.51 28.22 -18.94
C GLU A 551 15.01 28.53 -18.83
N GLY A 552 15.48 29.62 -19.45
CA GLY A 552 16.86 30.11 -19.39
C GLY A 552 17.27 30.62 -18.00
N ALA A 553 16.36 31.21 -17.21
CA ALA A 553 16.64 31.68 -15.86
C ALA A 553 16.75 30.54 -14.84
N VAL A 554 15.97 29.46 -15.05
CA VAL A 554 16.04 28.24 -14.22
C VAL A 554 17.33 27.48 -14.53
N GLU A 555 17.72 27.35 -15.78
CA GLU A 555 18.98 26.73 -16.20
C GLU A 555 20.21 27.48 -15.61
N ALA A 556 20.14 28.80 -15.52
CA ALA A 556 21.24 29.61 -14.95
C ALA A 556 21.40 29.45 -13.42
N ALA A 557 20.32 29.08 -12.71
CA ALA A 557 20.34 28.92 -11.25
C ALA A 557 20.79 27.50 -10.79
N LEU A 558 20.96 26.55 -11.71
CA LEU A 558 21.07 25.13 -11.43
C LEU A 558 22.45 24.51 -11.62
N ALA A 559 23.50 25.20 -11.22
CA ALA A 559 24.89 24.74 -11.31
C ALA A 559 25.26 23.77 -10.16
N LEU A 560 25.04 22.52 -10.37
CA LEU A 560 25.29 21.43 -9.41
C LEU A 560 26.76 21.12 -9.03
N PRO A 561 27.78 21.39 -9.82
CA PRO A 561 29.13 20.90 -9.54
C PRO A 561 29.77 21.44 -8.29
N MET A 562 29.31 22.55 -7.71
CA MET A 562 30.00 23.11 -6.52
C MET A 562 29.62 22.43 -5.22
N HIS A 563 28.44 21.87 -5.11
CA HIS A 563 28.05 21.17 -3.87
C HIS A 563 28.49 19.73 -3.86
N LEU A 564 28.42 19.05 -4.98
CA LEU A 564 29.27 17.88 -5.15
C LEU A 564 30.72 18.24 -4.84
N ASN A 565 31.26 19.36 -5.29
CA ASN A 565 32.59 19.80 -4.96
C ASN A 565 32.79 20.29 -3.52
N MET A 566 31.77 20.68 -2.76
CA MET A 566 31.89 20.89 -1.32
C MET A 566 31.75 19.61 -0.51
N VAL A 567 30.90 18.73 -0.91
CA VAL A 567 30.94 17.32 -0.49
C VAL A 567 32.27 16.71 -0.98
N HIS A 568 32.74 17.07 -2.18
CA HIS A 568 34.04 16.76 -2.81
C HIS A 568 35.20 17.54 -2.26
N GLY A 569 35.04 18.78 -1.83
CA GLY A 569 36.09 19.61 -1.29
C GLY A 569 36.60 19.16 0.07
N MET A 570 35.94 18.25 0.72
CA MET A 570 36.41 17.55 1.91
C MET A 570 37.34 16.37 1.60
N THR A 571 37.36 15.88 0.35
CA THR A 571 38.36 14.90 -0.15
C THR A 571 38.52 15.02 -1.65
N PRO A 572 39.74 14.99 -2.20
CA PRO A 572 39.97 14.94 -3.65
C PRO A 572 39.48 13.56 -4.18
N GLY A 573 38.26 13.48 -4.66
CA GLY A 573 37.66 12.23 -5.11
C GLY A 573 36.18 12.04 -4.73
N GLY A 574 35.63 12.97 -3.92
CA GLY A 574 34.20 13.08 -3.65
C GLY A 574 33.53 11.90 -2.95
N CYS A 575 32.20 11.95 -2.82
CA CYS A 575 31.37 10.86 -2.33
C CYS A 575 31.15 9.80 -3.45
N GLU A 576 32.24 9.33 -4.04
CA GLU A 576 32.23 8.27 -5.06
C GLU A 576 32.40 6.88 -4.45
N THR A 577 32.71 6.82 -3.16
CA THR A 577 32.97 5.56 -2.45
C THR A 577 32.02 5.38 -1.29
N LEU A 578 31.74 4.12 -0.96
CA LEU A 578 30.92 3.76 0.20
C LEU A 578 31.56 4.25 1.52
N GLU A 579 32.88 4.29 1.61
CA GLU A 579 33.63 4.78 2.77
C GLU A 579 33.40 6.28 2.97
N ALA A 580 33.46 7.07 1.90
CA ALA A 580 33.14 8.48 1.95
C ALA A 580 31.69 8.72 2.40
N ALA A 581 30.75 7.99 1.86
CA ALA A 581 29.34 8.07 2.25
C ALA A 581 29.15 7.70 3.74
N ARG A 582 29.83 6.68 4.25
CA ARG A 582 29.83 6.33 5.70
C ARG A 582 30.34 7.47 6.56
N SER A 583 31.45 8.08 6.17
CA SER A 583 31.99 9.23 6.88
C SER A 583 30.97 10.40 6.97
N LEU A 584 30.22 10.66 5.91
CA LEU A 584 29.16 11.67 5.92
C LEU A 584 28.01 11.29 6.86
N VAL A 585 27.55 10.05 6.80
CA VAL A 585 26.48 9.54 7.68
C VAL A 585 26.89 9.63 9.16
N ASP A 586 28.11 9.25 9.49
CA ASP A 586 28.62 9.27 10.88
C ASP A 586 28.79 10.67 11.43
N LYS A 587 29.13 11.64 10.59
CA LYS A 587 29.31 13.05 10.96
C LYS A 587 28.01 13.84 11.04
N SER A 588 26.93 13.33 10.45
CA SER A 588 25.66 14.06 10.40
C SER A 588 25.07 14.30 11.79
N LYS A 589 24.65 15.52 12.03
CA LYS A 589 23.90 15.93 13.23
C LYS A 589 22.44 15.52 13.17
N LEU A 590 21.89 15.42 11.97
CA LEU A 590 20.50 14.97 11.75
C LEU A 590 20.21 13.60 12.36
N ARG A 591 21.21 12.71 12.37
CA ARG A 591 21.10 11.36 12.92
C ARG A 591 20.71 11.31 14.40
N LYS A 592 20.96 12.38 15.13
CA LYS A 592 20.78 12.47 16.59
C LYS A 592 19.49 13.18 16.99
N LEU A 593 18.73 13.71 16.02
CA LEU A 593 17.53 14.48 16.31
C LEU A 593 16.37 13.59 16.75
N GLY A 594 15.84 13.89 17.93
CA GLY A 594 14.64 13.26 18.46
C GLY A 594 13.36 13.94 17.94
N LYS A 595 12.20 13.34 18.30
CA LYS A 595 10.88 13.83 17.88
C LYS A 595 10.65 15.28 18.28
N ASP A 596 10.97 15.65 19.53
CA ASP A 596 10.66 16.98 20.07
C ASP A 596 11.53 18.05 19.44
N GLU A 597 12.81 17.74 19.17
CA GLU A 597 13.74 18.63 18.46
C GLU A 597 13.28 18.84 17.00
N LEU A 598 12.92 17.78 16.29
CA LEU A 598 12.39 17.85 14.93
C LEU A 598 11.08 18.67 14.89
N ARG A 599 10.19 18.47 15.85
CA ARG A 599 8.94 19.22 15.93
C ARG A 599 9.20 20.71 16.14
N ALA A 600 10.12 21.06 17.04
CA ALA A 600 10.50 22.45 17.29
C ALA A 600 11.11 23.10 16.04
N MET A 601 12.01 22.41 15.35
CA MET A 601 12.64 22.89 14.12
C MET A 601 11.66 23.04 12.95
N LEU A 602 10.69 22.12 12.81
CA LEU A 602 9.64 22.22 11.80
C LEU A 602 8.68 23.38 12.07
N ALA A 603 8.40 23.68 13.35
CA ALA A 603 7.53 24.79 13.74
C ALA A 603 8.22 26.16 13.61
N ALA A 604 9.50 26.24 13.99
CA ALA A 604 10.29 27.47 14.00
C ALA A 604 11.65 27.26 13.33
N PRO A 605 11.71 27.06 12.00
CA PRO A 605 12.94 26.70 11.29
C PRO A 605 14.04 27.79 11.39
N LYS A 606 13.66 29.04 11.57
CA LYS A 606 14.59 30.17 11.78
C LYS A 606 15.43 30.05 13.07
N ASP A 607 14.92 29.30 14.05
CA ASP A 607 15.56 29.09 15.34
C ASP A 607 16.38 27.78 15.36
N MET A 608 16.55 27.14 14.21
CA MET A 608 17.35 25.92 14.06
C MET A 608 18.83 26.19 14.42
N ALA A 609 19.40 25.30 15.21
CA ALA A 609 20.80 25.39 15.61
C ALA A 609 21.76 25.38 14.40
N TRP A 610 22.82 26.16 14.47
CA TRP A 610 23.83 26.30 13.39
C TRP A 610 24.41 24.94 12.96
N GLU A 611 24.64 24.04 13.91
CA GLU A 611 25.19 22.70 13.67
C GLU A 611 24.28 21.84 12.79
N VAL A 612 22.98 22.06 12.85
CA VAL A 612 22.00 21.39 12.00
C VAL A 612 21.89 22.08 10.65
N GLN A 613 21.88 23.43 10.64
CA GLN A 613 21.85 24.22 9.40
C GLN A 613 23.05 23.92 8.52
N SER A 614 24.23 23.72 9.13
CA SER A 614 25.52 23.44 8.46
C SER A 614 25.75 21.95 8.18
N ASP A 615 24.76 21.08 8.45
CA ASP A 615 24.88 19.66 8.13
C ASP A 615 25.01 19.44 6.61
N VAL A 616 25.89 18.52 6.22
CA VAL A 616 26.18 18.25 4.81
C VAL A 616 24.92 17.89 4.01
N PHE A 617 23.96 17.18 4.63
CA PHE A 617 22.72 16.81 3.95
C PHE A 617 21.79 18.01 3.74
N MET A 618 21.83 19.02 4.62
CA MET A 618 21.15 20.28 4.40
C MET A 618 21.71 20.99 3.16
N GLY A 619 23.06 21.03 3.00
CA GLY A 619 23.69 21.59 1.81
C GLY A 619 23.35 20.84 0.51
N VAL A 620 23.27 19.50 0.56
CA VAL A 620 22.82 18.70 -0.59
C VAL A 620 21.39 19.07 -1.00
N ILE A 621 20.48 19.15 -0.04
CA ILE A 621 19.09 19.52 -0.33
C ILE A 621 19.01 20.95 -0.84
N GLU A 622 19.72 21.90 -0.24
CA GLU A 622 19.74 23.28 -0.70
C GLU A 622 20.09 23.39 -2.18
N SER A 623 21.08 22.63 -2.63
CA SER A 623 21.52 22.65 -4.03
C SER A 623 20.51 22.10 -5.01
N CYS A 624 19.74 21.07 -4.64
CA CYS A 624 18.75 20.45 -5.51
C CYS A 624 17.33 20.98 -5.31
N TYR A 625 17.10 21.87 -4.34
CA TYR A 625 15.76 22.29 -3.97
C TYR A 625 15.04 23.12 -5.03
N PRO A 626 15.65 24.11 -5.70
CA PRO A 626 14.98 24.84 -6.76
C PRO A 626 14.48 23.96 -7.90
N PRO A 627 15.28 23.04 -8.50
CA PRO A 627 14.77 22.11 -9.50
C PRO A 627 13.70 21.15 -8.94
N PHE A 628 13.81 20.75 -7.67
CA PHE A 628 12.79 19.94 -7.02
C PHE A 628 11.45 20.67 -6.91
N LEU A 629 11.47 21.97 -6.53
CA LEU A 629 10.25 22.78 -6.52
C LEU A 629 9.64 22.90 -7.92
N ALA A 630 10.43 23.24 -8.91
CA ALA A 630 9.98 23.40 -10.28
C ALA A 630 9.37 22.10 -10.83
N ASP A 631 10.00 20.94 -10.61
CA ASP A 631 9.48 19.64 -11.02
C ASP A 631 8.20 19.27 -10.24
N ARG A 632 8.16 19.56 -8.94
CA ARG A 632 7.00 19.36 -8.09
C ARG A 632 5.79 20.16 -8.60
N ASP A 633 5.99 21.43 -8.90
CA ASP A 633 4.92 22.34 -9.32
C ASP A 633 4.47 22.02 -10.74
N GLU A 634 5.39 21.74 -11.66
CA GLU A 634 5.06 21.24 -13.01
C GLU A 634 4.25 19.94 -12.95
N THR A 635 4.72 18.98 -12.13
CA THR A 635 4.01 17.70 -11.96
C THR A 635 2.61 17.91 -11.38
N ARG A 636 2.44 18.81 -10.41
CA ARG A 636 1.14 19.14 -9.82
C ARG A 636 0.21 19.80 -10.82
N ALA A 637 0.71 20.73 -11.63
CA ALA A 637 -0.05 21.38 -12.70
C ALA A 637 -0.52 20.35 -13.74
N LEU A 638 0.37 19.45 -14.18
CA LEU A 638 0.03 18.37 -15.11
C LEU A 638 -1.01 17.40 -14.51
N VAL A 639 -0.86 17.05 -13.22
CA VAL A 639 -1.82 16.21 -12.51
C VAL A 639 -3.17 16.90 -12.35
N GLY A 640 -3.20 18.18 -11.99
CA GLY A 640 -4.44 18.95 -11.90
C GLY A 640 -5.15 19.07 -13.25
N ARG A 641 -4.40 19.36 -14.34
CA ARG A 641 -4.93 19.37 -15.70
C ARG A 641 -5.48 18.01 -16.13
N ARG A 642 -4.75 16.93 -15.84
CA ARG A 642 -5.22 15.56 -16.08
C ARG A 642 -6.54 15.28 -15.37
N ASP A 643 -6.64 15.62 -14.08
CA ASP A 643 -7.82 15.30 -13.27
C ASP A 643 -9.06 16.06 -13.77
N ARG A 644 -8.89 17.31 -14.18
CA ARG A 644 -9.94 18.08 -14.84
C ARG A 644 -10.38 17.45 -16.17
N LEU A 645 -9.45 17.13 -17.06
CA LEU A 645 -9.75 16.50 -18.34
C LEU A 645 -10.43 15.14 -18.18
N CYS A 646 -9.99 14.35 -17.17
CA CYS A 646 -10.64 13.10 -16.84
C CYS A 646 -12.07 13.31 -16.32
N ALA A 647 -12.33 14.38 -15.54
CA ALA A 647 -13.68 14.70 -15.08
C ALA A 647 -14.59 15.10 -16.26
N GLU A 648 -14.11 15.94 -17.17
CA GLU A 648 -14.84 16.34 -18.38
C GLU A 648 -15.11 15.15 -19.31
N LEU A 649 -14.13 14.25 -19.50
CA LEU A 649 -14.29 13.02 -20.28
C LEU A 649 -15.33 12.09 -19.66
N LEU A 650 -15.32 11.97 -18.34
CA LEU A 650 -16.29 11.17 -17.60
C LEU A 650 -17.71 11.73 -17.71
N ASP A 651 -17.88 13.05 -17.70
CA ASP A 651 -19.19 13.67 -17.92
C ASP A 651 -19.76 13.29 -19.30
N LEU A 652 -18.93 13.25 -20.35
CA LEU A 652 -19.36 12.77 -21.67
C LEU A 652 -19.76 11.29 -21.65
N GLN A 653 -18.96 10.43 -21.00
CA GLN A 653 -19.28 9.02 -20.88
C GLN A 653 -20.59 8.80 -20.14
N ARG A 654 -20.80 9.47 -19.01
CA ARG A 654 -22.04 9.38 -18.22
C ARG A 654 -23.26 9.93 -18.96
N GLY A 655 -23.07 10.94 -19.80
CA GLY A 655 -24.13 11.46 -20.65
C GLY A 655 -24.62 10.43 -21.67
N LEU A 656 -23.76 9.57 -22.17
CA LEU A 656 -24.10 8.47 -23.08
C LEU A 656 -24.75 7.27 -22.35
N ASP A 657 -24.32 7.00 -21.13
CA ASP A 657 -24.80 5.89 -20.30
C ASP A 657 -25.96 6.32 -19.38
N ALA A 658 -26.72 7.35 -19.79
CA ALA A 658 -27.82 7.89 -18.98
C ALA A 658 -28.84 6.79 -18.63
N GLY A 659 -28.90 6.41 -17.35
CA GLY A 659 -29.76 5.35 -16.82
C GLY A 659 -29.04 4.09 -16.35
N GLU A 660 -27.76 3.92 -16.67
CA GLU A 660 -26.93 2.87 -16.06
C GLU A 660 -26.24 3.39 -14.78
N PRO A 661 -26.24 2.61 -13.69
CA PRO A 661 -25.55 3.04 -12.48
C PRO A 661 -24.03 3.08 -12.73
N ALA A 662 -23.44 4.27 -12.65
CA ALA A 662 -22.00 4.44 -12.67
C ALA A 662 -21.45 4.37 -11.25
N TYR A 663 -20.44 3.54 -11.01
CA TYR A 663 -19.79 3.46 -9.70
C TYR A 663 -18.50 4.29 -9.69
N PRO A 664 -18.28 5.09 -8.63
CA PRO A 664 -17.07 5.91 -8.53
C PRO A 664 -15.85 5.05 -8.19
N ASP A 665 -14.66 5.55 -8.56
CA ASP A 665 -13.39 4.97 -8.14
C ASP A 665 -13.31 4.83 -6.62
N CYS A 666 -12.66 3.76 -6.15
CA CYS A 666 -12.41 3.54 -4.74
C CYS A 666 -11.49 4.61 -4.18
N ASN A 667 -11.73 5.02 -2.94
CA ASN A 667 -11.03 6.13 -2.27
C ASN A 667 -10.78 5.88 -0.77
N GLY A 668 -10.80 4.60 -0.35
CA GLY A 668 -10.66 4.21 1.06
C GLY A 668 -11.94 4.41 1.88
N SER A 669 -13.10 4.57 1.25
CA SER A 669 -14.39 4.56 1.92
C SER A 669 -14.98 3.15 1.97
N LEU A 670 -15.97 2.96 2.85
CA LEU A 670 -16.67 1.68 2.99
C LEU A 670 -17.41 1.32 1.70
N ARG A 671 -17.17 0.10 1.22
CA ARG A 671 -17.69 -0.43 -0.05
C ARG A 671 -18.23 -1.83 0.11
N LEU A 672 -19.14 -2.18 -0.80
CA LEU A 672 -19.68 -3.52 -0.99
C LEU A 672 -19.16 -4.10 -2.31
N SER A 673 -18.79 -5.39 -2.31
CA SER A 673 -18.52 -6.18 -3.51
C SER A 673 -19.12 -7.58 -3.37
N ALA A 674 -19.73 -8.10 -4.43
CA ALA A 674 -20.38 -9.41 -4.42
C ALA A 674 -19.73 -10.35 -5.45
N GLY A 675 -19.95 -11.66 -5.29
CA GLY A 675 -19.41 -12.69 -6.16
C GLY A 675 -19.82 -14.07 -5.71
N PHE A 676 -19.09 -15.09 -6.15
CA PHE A 676 -19.34 -16.49 -5.85
C PHE A 676 -18.07 -17.20 -5.40
N VAL A 677 -18.20 -18.22 -4.58
CA VAL A 677 -17.09 -19.13 -4.27
C VAL A 677 -16.81 -19.97 -5.51
N GLU A 678 -15.76 -19.66 -6.23
CA GLU A 678 -15.46 -20.36 -7.48
C GLU A 678 -13.96 -20.33 -7.83
N GLY A 679 -13.50 -21.42 -8.44
CA GLY A 679 -12.18 -21.51 -9.04
C GLY A 679 -12.10 -20.82 -10.40
N TYR A 680 -11.01 -21.03 -11.12
CA TYR A 680 -10.84 -20.56 -12.49
C TYR A 680 -9.67 -21.27 -13.20
N SER A 681 -9.57 -21.09 -14.50
CA SER A 681 -8.45 -21.60 -15.31
C SER A 681 -7.50 -20.44 -15.64
N PRO A 682 -6.33 -20.34 -15.00
CA PRO A 682 -5.37 -19.24 -15.23
C PRO A 682 -4.69 -19.36 -16.60
N CYS A 683 -4.56 -20.56 -17.17
CA CYS A 683 -3.98 -20.84 -18.47
C CYS A 683 -4.48 -22.19 -18.97
N ASP A 684 -4.06 -22.55 -20.20
CA ASP A 684 -4.39 -23.84 -20.81
C ASP A 684 -3.99 -25.01 -19.91
N ALA A 685 -4.90 -25.98 -19.79
CA ALA A 685 -4.75 -27.22 -19.01
C ALA A 685 -4.54 -27.05 -17.49
N VAL A 686 -4.70 -25.87 -16.93
CA VAL A 686 -4.62 -25.60 -15.48
C VAL A 686 -5.98 -25.19 -14.94
N VAL A 687 -6.45 -25.91 -13.91
CA VAL A 687 -7.68 -25.59 -13.19
C VAL A 687 -7.35 -25.37 -11.72
N HIS A 688 -7.68 -24.20 -11.21
CA HIS A 688 -7.61 -23.88 -9.80
C HIS A 688 -8.94 -24.20 -9.13
N ALA A 689 -8.94 -25.18 -8.22
CA ALA A 689 -10.08 -25.46 -7.36
C ALA A 689 -10.32 -24.27 -6.41
N PRO A 690 -11.58 -24.01 -6.00
CA PRO A 690 -11.90 -22.85 -5.17
C PRO A 690 -11.45 -22.98 -3.71
N ARG A 691 -10.91 -24.12 -3.28
CA ARG A 691 -10.59 -24.36 -1.88
C ARG A 691 -9.32 -25.17 -1.73
N THR A 692 -8.54 -24.86 -0.68
CA THR A 692 -7.41 -25.63 -0.18
C THR A 692 -7.72 -26.22 1.20
N THR A 693 -6.88 -27.13 1.68
CA THR A 693 -7.03 -27.78 2.98
C THR A 693 -5.74 -27.73 3.78
N LEU A 694 -5.82 -28.02 5.09
CA LEU A 694 -4.63 -28.16 5.94
C LEU A 694 -3.71 -29.27 5.46
N GLY A 695 -4.27 -30.32 4.81
CA GLY A 695 -3.49 -31.37 4.15
C GLY A 695 -2.53 -30.83 3.12
N GLY A 696 -2.99 -29.90 2.26
CA GLY A 696 -2.12 -29.24 1.26
C GLY A 696 -1.02 -28.37 1.88
N LEU A 697 -1.26 -27.78 3.07
CA LEU A 697 -0.22 -27.09 3.84
C LEU A 697 0.88 -28.07 4.26
N VAL A 698 0.49 -29.23 4.80
CA VAL A 698 1.44 -30.29 5.19
C VAL A 698 2.25 -30.79 3.99
N ASP A 699 1.60 -31.03 2.85
CA ASP A 699 2.27 -31.48 1.64
C ASP A 699 3.32 -30.46 1.13
N LYS A 700 2.98 -29.15 1.18
CA LYS A 700 3.95 -28.08 0.87
C LYS A 700 5.10 -28.02 1.87
N ALA A 701 4.84 -28.24 3.15
CA ALA A 701 5.88 -28.27 4.18
C ALA A 701 6.84 -29.43 3.99
N ASP A 702 6.33 -30.62 3.66
CA ASP A 702 7.12 -31.81 3.39
C ASP A 702 8.01 -31.66 2.14
N ASP A 703 7.46 -31.10 1.04
CA ASP A 703 8.23 -30.74 -0.15
C ASP A 703 9.31 -29.71 0.16
N ALA A 704 8.98 -28.67 0.91
CA ALA A 704 9.91 -27.61 1.29
C ALA A 704 11.06 -28.12 2.17
N ALA A 705 10.80 -29.06 3.08
CA ALA A 705 11.86 -29.68 3.90
C ALA A 705 12.93 -30.34 3.01
N SER A 706 12.50 -31.08 1.98
CA SER A 706 13.41 -31.72 1.01
C SER A 706 14.21 -30.68 0.21
N ARG A 707 13.59 -29.57 -0.18
CA ARG A 707 14.28 -28.47 -0.89
C ARG A 707 15.27 -27.74 0.00
N TYR A 708 14.97 -27.57 1.28
CA TYR A 708 15.86 -26.95 2.24
C TYR A 708 17.14 -27.77 2.46
N GLU A 709 17.01 -29.11 2.57
CA GLU A 709 18.13 -30.01 2.63
C GLU A 709 19.03 -29.92 1.37
N ALA A 710 18.43 -29.60 0.21
CA ALA A 710 19.13 -29.34 -1.05
C ALA A 710 19.69 -27.91 -1.16
N GLY A 711 19.57 -27.05 -0.14
CA GLY A 711 20.14 -25.70 -0.08
C GLY A 711 19.22 -24.55 -0.52
N ASP A 712 17.93 -24.79 -0.78
CA ASP A 712 16.98 -23.69 -1.08
C ASP A 712 16.57 -22.94 0.21
N ALA A 713 17.19 -21.80 0.47
CA ALA A 713 16.89 -20.98 1.63
C ALA A 713 15.43 -20.48 1.72
N ARG A 714 14.72 -20.37 0.59
CA ARG A 714 13.32 -19.93 0.53
C ARG A 714 12.36 -20.98 1.10
N ALA A 715 12.81 -22.24 1.18
CA ALA A 715 12.03 -23.31 1.77
C ALA A 715 11.70 -23.08 3.27
N ARG A 716 12.43 -22.17 3.96
CA ARG A 716 12.15 -21.77 5.36
C ARG A 716 10.77 -21.13 5.53
N ASP A 717 10.25 -20.46 4.50
CA ASP A 717 8.92 -19.84 4.57
C ASP A 717 7.79 -20.88 4.61
N PHE A 718 8.10 -22.16 4.41
CA PHE A 718 7.17 -23.29 4.44
C PHE A 718 7.40 -24.23 5.63
N ALA A 719 7.97 -23.73 6.71
CA ALA A 719 8.27 -24.54 7.90
C ALA A 719 7.31 -24.20 9.06
N PRO A 720 6.10 -24.81 9.14
CA PRO A 720 5.17 -24.62 10.24
C PRO A 720 5.67 -25.32 11.50
N PRO A 721 5.12 -25.02 12.70
CA PRO A 721 5.50 -25.71 13.93
C PRO A 721 5.23 -27.22 13.86
N ALA A 722 6.13 -28.04 14.43
CA ALA A 722 6.00 -29.50 14.42
C ALA A 722 4.67 -29.97 15.02
N ARG A 723 4.24 -29.36 16.15
CA ARG A 723 2.95 -29.66 16.78
C ARG A 723 1.76 -29.45 15.83
N PHE A 724 1.81 -28.42 14.98
CA PHE A 724 0.78 -28.18 13.97
C PHE A 724 0.74 -29.35 12.96
N LEU A 725 1.90 -29.73 12.43
CA LEU A 725 2.01 -30.85 11.48
C LEU A 725 1.46 -32.15 12.08
N ASP A 726 1.80 -32.45 13.35
CA ASP A 726 1.36 -33.66 14.03
C ASP A 726 -0.16 -33.70 14.21
N LEU A 727 -0.77 -32.58 14.60
CA LEU A 727 -2.22 -32.48 14.75
C LEU A 727 -2.96 -32.64 13.42
N VAL A 728 -2.45 -32.00 12.36
CA VAL A 728 -3.07 -32.11 11.03
C VAL A 728 -2.96 -33.54 10.50
N ARG A 729 -1.78 -34.17 10.63
CA ARG A 729 -1.59 -35.58 10.25
C ARG A 729 -2.44 -36.54 11.07
N GLY A 730 -2.74 -36.18 12.32
CA GLY A 730 -3.56 -36.93 13.24
C GLY A 730 -5.05 -36.96 12.94
N GLY A 731 -5.55 -36.19 11.93
CA GLY A 731 -6.95 -36.26 11.53
C GLY A 731 -7.60 -34.98 11.01
N ALA A 732 -6.83 -33.90 10.80
CA ALA A 732 -7.39 -32.62 10.35
C ALA A 732 -7.00 -32.26 8.89
N ARG A 733 -6.52 -33.20 8.08
CA ARG A 733 -6.05 -32.94 6.70
C ARG A 733 -7.13 -32.31 5.81
N ASP A 734 -8.39 -32.71 5.98
CA ASP A 734 -9.52 -32.27 5.14
C ASP A 734 -10.12 -30.93 5.59
N THR A 735 -9.63 -30.36 6.73
CA THR A 735 -10.09 -29.04 7.20
C THR A 735 -9.81 -27.99 6.14
N PRO A 736 -10.82 -27.23 5.67
CA PRO A 736 -10.63 -26.15 4.71
C PRO A 736 -9.66 -25.08 5.25
N ALA A 737 -8.75 -24.61 4.39
CA ALA A 737 -7.73 -23.63 4.77
C ALA A 737 -7.98 -22.26 4.12
N ASN A 738 -7.90 -22.18 2.79
CA ASN A 738 -8.16 -20.95 2.06
C ASN A 738 -9.22 -21.17 0.98
N VAL A 739 -9.91 -20.07 0.60
CA VAL A 739 -11.01 -20.09 -0.36
C VAL A 739 -10.84 -19.00 -1.40
N LEU A 740 -11.18 -19.31 -2.66
CA LEU A 740 -11.28 -18.38 -3.79
C LEU A 740 -12.72 -17.93 -4.02
N TYR A 741 -12.87 -16.67 -4.37
CA TYR A 741 -14.17 -16.12 -4.77
C TYR A 741 -14.00 -14.97 -5.76
N SER A 742 -15.04 -14.69 -6.57
CA SER A 742 -15.03 -13.73 -7.66
C SER A 742 -15.48 -12.33 -7.25
N THR A 743 -15.13 -11.86 -6.04
CA THR A 743 -15.38 -10.49 -5.64
C THR A 743 -14.28 -9.55 -6.14
N ASP A 744 -14.67 -8.31 -6.38
CA ASP A 744 -13.74 -7.26 -6.77
C ASP A 744 -13.02 -6.68 -5.54
N THR A 745 -11.77 -7.08 -5.32
CA THR A 745 -10.96 -6.62 -4.19
C THR A 745 -9.69 -5.90 -4.59
N LEU A 746 -9.23 -5.05 -3.69
CA LEU A 746 -8.05 -4.20 -3.83
C LEU A 746 -7.24 -4.20 -2.53
N GLY A 747 -6.08 -3.52 -2.53
CA GLY A 747 -5.38 -3.15 -1.29
C GLY A 747 -6.32 -2.31 -0.41
N GLY A 748 -6.40 -2.62 0.89
CA GLY A 748 -7.37 -2.06 1.82
C GLY A 748 -8.54 -3.01 2.13
N ASN A 749 -8.89 -3.93 1.21
CA ASN A 749 -9.80 -5.03 1.51
C ASN A 749 -9.16 -6.15 2.35
N SER A 750 -7.89 -6.06 2.67
CA SER A 750 -7.26 -6.93 3.67
C SER A 750 -8.00 -6.81 5.00
N GLY A 751 -8.47 -7.95 5.54
CA GLY A 751 -9.30 -8.01 6.75
C GLY A 751 -10.80 -7.81 6.52
N SER A 752 -11.25 -7.60 5.29
CA SER A 752 -12.68 -7.57 4.96
C SER A 752 -13.33 -8.91 5.24
N PRO A 753 -14.48 -8.95 5.96
CA PRO A 753 -15.23 -10.17 6.14
C PRO A 753 -15.85 -10.59 4.81
N VAL A 754 -15.79 -11.87 4.50
CA VAL A 754 -16.58 -12.51 3.44
C VAL A 754 -17.81 -13.06 4.09
N LEU A 755 -18.97 -12.65 3.57
CA LEU A 755 -20.27 -12.95 4.12
C LEU A 755 -21.04 -13.83 3.17
N ASP A 756 -21.80 -14.79 3.71
CA ASP A 756 -22.74 -15.59 2.93
C ASP A 756 -24.01 -14.79 2.56
N ALA A 757 -24.92 -15.42 1.84
CA ALA A 757 -26.19 -14.82 1.42
C ALA A 757 -27.04 -14.27 2.59
N ALA A 758 -26.87 -14.79 3.81
CA ALA A 758 -27.55 -14.36 5.02
C ALA A 758 -26.74 -13.36 5.88
N GLY A 759 -25.60 -12.91 5.41
CA GLY A 759 -24.73 -11.95 6.11
C GLY A 759 -23.88 -12.58 7.20
N ARG A 760 -23.70 -13.90 7.21
CA ARG A 760 -22.87 -14.60 8.20
C ARG A 760 -21.42 -14.66 7.73
N PHE A 761 -20.47 -14.50 8.65
CA PHE A 761 -19.04 -14.55 8.42
C PHE A 761 -18.57 -15.96 8.05
N VAL A 762 -18.04 -16.15 6.83
CA VAL A 762 -17.57 -17.43 6.29
C VAL A 762 -16.08 -17.45 5.95
N ALA A 763 -15.47 -16.30 5.75
CA ALA A 763 -14.01 -16.19 5.52
C ALA A 763 -13.54 -14.75 5.74
N ILE A 764 -12.23 -14.56 5.88
CA ILE A 764 -11.62 -13.24 5.93
C ILE A 764 -10.73 -13.03 4.70
N ASN A 765 -10.98 -11.97 3.94
CA ASN A 765 -10.19 -11.62 2.75
C ASN A 765 -8.79 -11.15 3.15
N PHE A 766 -7.75 -11.68 2.51
CA PHE A 766 -6.39 -11.24 2.78
C PHE A 766 -5.56 -10.95 1.53
N ASP A 767 -5.88 -11.58 0.39
CA ASP A 767 -5.09 -11.45 -0.83
C ASP A 767 -5.97 -11.59 -2.08
N ARG A 768 -5.36 -11.51 -3.22
CA ARG A 768 -5.94 -11.82 -4.54
C ARG A 768 -4.90 -12.50 -5.41
N GLN A 769 -5.37 -13.22 -6.42
CA GLN A 769 -4.48 -13.85 -7.37
C GLN A 769 -3.83 -12.84 -8.31
N ARG A 770 -2.70 -13.23 -8.90
CA ARG A 770 -1.94 -12.39 -9.83
C ARG A 770 -2.77 -11.75 -10.94
N PRO A 771 -3.73 -12.43 -11.58
CA PRO A 771 -4.62 -11.77 -12.55
C PRO A 771 -5.41 -10.58 -11.98
N GLY A 772 -5.82 -10.61 -10.71
CA GLY A 772 -6.51 -9.52 -10.03
C GLY A 772 -5.65 -8.30 -9.72
N LEU A 773 -4.34 -8.32 -9.99
CA LEU A 773 -3.46 -7.16 -9.81
C LEU A 773 -3.82 -5.97 -10.71
N VAL A 774 -4.59 -6.19 -11.78
CA VAL A 774 -5.11 -5.13 -12.65
C VAL A 774 -6.47 -4.59 -12.24
N ASN A 775 -7.08 -5.11 -11.15
CA ASN A 775 -8.38 -4.61 -10.64
C ASN A 775 -8.38 -3.11 -10.34
N GLU A 776 -7.21 -2.51 -10.12
CA GLU A 776 -7.07 -1.06 -9.99
C GLU A 776 -7.57 -0.33 -11.24
N TYR A 777 -7.40 -0.92 -12.42
CA TYR A 777 -7.78 -0.34 -13.72
C TYR A 777 -9.05 -0.98 -14.29
N LYS A 778 -9.18 -2.29 -14.15
CA LYS A 778 -10.33 -3.05 -14.63
C LYS A 778 -10.49 -4.33 -13.83
N TYR A 779 -11.66 -4.55 -13.28
CA TYR A 779 -12.07 -5.83 -12.74
C TYR A 779 -12.69 -6.71 -13.84
N ASP A 780 -12.31 -7.98 -13.89
CA ASP A 780 -12.88 -8.97 -14.80
C ASP A 780 -13.12 -10.31 -14.09
N PRO A 781 -14.37 -10.71 -13.88
CA PRO A 781 -14.72 -11.92 -13.15
C PRO A 781 -14.26 -13.21 -13.85
N ARG A 782 -13.88 -13.16 -15.12
CA ARG A 782 -13.40 -14.34 -15.85
C ARG A 782 -12.06 -14.85 -15.29
N TYR A 783 -11.22 -13.98 -14.74
CA TYR A 783 -9.91 -14.36 -14.25
C TYR A 783 -9.53 -13.75 -12.89
N SER A 784 -10.21 -12.73 -12.42
CA SER A 784 -9.91 -12.13 -11.12
C SER A 784 -10.50 -12.96 -9.99
N ARG A 785 -9.67 -13.34 -9.02
CA ARG A 785 -10.10 -14.06 -7.82
C ARG A 785 -9.45 -13.43 -6.58
N SER A 786 -10.28 -13.24 -5.58
CA SER A 786 -9.87 -12.88 -4.22
C SER A 786 -9.59 -14.15 -3.42
N ILE A 787 -8.76 -14.03 -2.40
CA ILE A 787 -8.34 -15.15 -1.54
C ILE A 787 -8.71 -14.82 -0.10
N GLY A 788 -9.43 -15.72 0.58
CA GLY A 788 -9.78 -15.61 1.99
C GLY A 788 -9.23 -16.76 2.83
N VAL A 789 -9.01 -16.51 4.12
CA VAL A 789 -8.84 -17.57 5.11
C VAL A 789 -10.23 -18.09 5.47
N ASP A 790 -10.44 -19.38 5.28
CA ASP A 790 -11.71 -20.02 5.57
C ASP A 790 -11.99 -19.99 7.10
N VAL A 791 -13.21 -19.71 7.48
CA VAL A 791 -13.60 -19.63 8.90
C VAL A 791 -13.32 -20.93 9.65
N ARG A 792 -13.39 -22.08 8.98
CA ARG A 792 -13.11 -23.40 9.56
C ARG A 792 -11.64 -23.53 9.95
N MET A 793 -10.71 -22.96 9.18
CA MET A 793 -9.29 -22.87 9.58
C MET A 793 -9.13 -21.98 10.81
N ILE A 794 -9.82 -20.85 10.87
CA ILE A 794 -9.77 -19.91 11.99
C ILE A 794 -10.22 -20.62 13.28
N LEU A 795 -11.41 -21.23 13.24
CA LEU A 795 -11.98 -21.94 14.39
C LEU A 795 -11.12 -23.13 14.82
N TRP A 796 -10.55 -23.88 13.86
CA TRP A 796 -9.65 -25.01 14.16
C TRP A 796 -8.35 -24.55 14.82
N LEU A 797 -7.73 -23.48 14.32
CA LEU A 797 -6.50 -22.95 14.91
C LEU A 797 -6.74 -22.43 16.34
N VAL A 798 -7.73 -21.58 16.51
CA VAL A 798 -8.04 -20.98 17.82
C VAL A 798 -8.46 -22.05 18.81
N GLY A 799 -9.37 -22.95 18.41
CA GLY A 799 -9.97 -23.95 19.33
C GLY A 799 -9.11 -25.19 19.52
N THR A 800 -8.66 -25.82 18.43
CA THR A 800 -7.97 -27.11 18.49
C THR A 800 -6.48 -26.97 18.65
N TYR A 801 -5.86 -26.12 17.83
CA TYR A 801 -4.41 -25.96 17.88
C TYR A 801 -3.96 -25.21 19.14
N ASP A 802 -4.57 -24.05 19.46
CA ASP A 802 -4.16 -23.21 20.60
C ASP A 802 -4.99 -23.46 21.88
N GLY A 803 -6.08 -24.24 21.78
CA GLY A 803 -6.89 -24.65 22.93
C GLY A 803 -7.70 -23.51 23.55
N ALA A 804 -8.01 -22.44 22.82
CA ALA A 804 -8.76 -21.30 23.28
C ALA A 804 -10.28 -21.48 23.05
N ALA A 805 -10.88 -22.49 23.69
CA ALA A 805 -12.29 -22.85 23.51
C ALA A 805 -13.25 -21.71 23.88
N ASP A 806 -12.94 -20.93 24.93
CA ASP A 806 -13.75 -19.78 25.35
C ASP A 806 -13.81 -18.71 24.26
N LEU A 807 -12.71 -18.49 23.54
CA LEU A 807 -12.64 -17.53 22.45
C LEU A 807 -13.46 -18.01 21.24
N VAL A 808 -13.43 -19.33 20.95
CA VAL A 808 -14.29 -19.93 19.93
C VAL A 808 -15.76 -19.81 20.34
N ALA A 809 -16.10 -20.06 21.60
CA ALA A 809 -17.47 -19.89 22.10
C ALA A 809 -17.94 -18.43 21.91
N GLU A 810 -17.10 -17.44 22.26
CA GLU A 810 -17.40 -16.02 22.03
C GLU A 810 -17.66 -15.70 20.55
N MET A 811 -16.89 -16.29 19.62
CA MET A 811 -17.08 -16.09 18.16
C MET A 811 -18.37 -16.74 17.65
N LEU A 812 -18.89 -17.77 18.32
CA LEU A 812 -20.10 -18.51 17.92
C LEU A 812 -21.37 -18.06 18.64
N GLU A 813 -21.26 -17.30 19.75
CA GLU A 813 -22.41 -16.80 20.54
C GLU A 813 -23.19 -15.67 19.87
N ALA A 814 -22.90 -15.28 18.69
CA ALA A 814 -23.46 -14.11 18.00
C ALA A 814 -24.92 -14.30 17.54
#